data_d9b1f1f5f14a97006c129acacf11800d
#
_entry.id   d9b1f1f5f14a97006c129acacf11800d
#
_cell.length_a   1.000
_cell.length_b   1.000
_cell.length_c   1.000
_cell.angle_alpha   90.00
_cell.angle_beta   90.00
_cell.angle_gamma   90.00
#
_symmetry.space_group_name_H-M   'P 1'
#
loop_
_entity.id
_entity.type
_entity.pdbx_description
1 polymer ?
#
loop_
_entity_poly.entity_id
_entity_poly.type
_entity_poly.pdbx_seq_one_letter_code
_entity_poly.pdbx_strand_id
1 'polypeptide(L)'
;MRRLLPLLLAALCACFPLSARSLTVGNAGFRSEIRFQGHRFTGACFTDLRSGRVLTADVQVPLFEFCIDGCMVASNDPVWNYEGRTSRTLKNRGTVVTYAFRGRGALNGLRLAWDREYFPEDAFIRERLRLQSDRRSIHHLTNLDGANHLVFPRYTFSSEGPVRAKEQRIGTFRKKRAFPEHHMFHTDSTLFDLDAGGREVKGPFLILSTPGYKLVTSYEHASQDNSFAGKGKPAATVEGNDGSQGVEGDVLALTDDDFWFIGTFASLSAAGQLTLGNRIRHGGYLDGEEIPSEGWYETVWSTLSILPPDGDADTAIAGYLLDKITDNAESRVSDFYYNTWGMQRQGKDLYGVMTEERLREEIRYAHECGAQTFVIDDGWHETFGHWVCNPTRIPSGLRALTAYMDSLGIRPGIWLSLPGAGAQTERALAHPEWIIKDASGQPVLGQWKNPVYDLVGPYYDCLLADMKALCDEGIRFFKWDAMNTMSSTLPGLDHGDASYSPRERADRYNYLLPFYVTRLMRELREYCPDVVVEIDLTEPERCLIGLQVLQEGKYYFINNGSSKYNDYSRYRTRSVRTVINKYAEFMPQEVFTYAVYPHDMDPDHALDYNVTTALTAGHGIWGNLALMTPGQRARVKYYFDRASQVLPHVRGAMVERTGAVDDTPEVYMQRSFETGYALVTAFSGNAYAADWPVAVDPTAVLGVLNHPFSLCGDGVLLPLKLTGPEDCASAFVLGDRGDGPAVLSSTGRLSDIIREEDGHLRLKALTDMDIQVRLRDGRTVGVHLPAGGETVL
;
A
#
# COMPACT_ATOMS: atom_id res chain seq x y z
N MET A 1 27.97 -73.86 4.80
CA MET A 1 28.10 -72.55 5.31
C MET A 1 28.09 -71.38 4.24
N ARG A 2 27.57 -71.60 3.00
CA ARG A 2 27.56 -70.57 1.92
C ARG A 2 26.17 -70.16 1.48
N ARG A 3 25.08 -70.50 2.21
CA ARG A 3 23.71 -70.11 1.87
C ARG A 3 22.98 -69.24 2.93
N LEU A 4 23.64 -68.86 4.03
CA LEU A 4 23.07 -68.01 5.09
C LEU A 4 23.51 -66.51 4.99
N LEU A 5 24.51 -66.17 4.18
CA LEU A 5 25.04 -64.85 4.09
C LEU A 5 24.10 -63.81 3.30
N PRO A 6 23.36 -64.28 2.27
CA PRO A 6 22.43 -63.34 1.58
C PRO A 6 21.18 -62.99 2.38
N LEU A 7 20.71 -63.87 3.26
CA LEU A 7 19.54 -63.61 4.11
C LEU A 7 19.87 -62.70 5.31
N LEU A 8 21.09 -62.71 5.83
CA LEU A 8 21.52 -61.75 6.84
C LEU A 8 21.75 -60.36 6.28
N LEU A 9 22.21 -60.20 5.01
CA LEU A 9 22.32 -58.89 4.37
C LEU A 9 20.94 -58.31 3.99
N ALA A 10 19.97 -59.16 3.60
CA ALA A 10 18.59 -58.69 3.33
C ALA A 10 17.84 -58.30 4.62
N ALA A 11 18.13 -58.97 5.77
CA ALA A 11 17.55 -58.60 7.06
C ALA A 11 18.22 -57.36 7.69
N LEU A 12 19.49 -57.08 7.38
CA LEU A 12 20.16 -55.84 7.80
C LEU A 12 19.76 -54.63 6.96
N CYS A 13 19.30 -54.80 5.73
CA CYS A 13 18.74 -53.69 4.92
C CYS A 13 17.30 -53.31 5.33
N ALA A 14 16.59 -54.14 6.12
CA ALA A 14 15.21 -53.83 6.55
C ALA A 14 15.13 -53.07 7.88
N CYS A 15 16.25 -52.74 8.52
CA CYS A 15 16.29 -52.04 9.82
C CYS A 15 17.12 -50.74 9.81
N PHE A 16 17.33 -50.11 8.66
CA PHE A 16 17.72 -48.69 8.70
C PHE A 16 16.49 -47.89 9.08
N PRO A 17 16.52 -47.11 10.20
CA PRO A 17 15.48 -46.14 10.43
C PRO A 17 15.46 -45.23 9.21
N LEU A 18 14.28 -45.01 8.60
CA LEU A 18 14.07 -44.00 7.59
C LEU A 18 14.70 -42.73 8.15
N SER A 19 15.84 -42.33 7.63
CA SER A 19 16.58 -41.17 8.12
C SER A 19 15.67 -39.94 8.02
N ALA A 20 15.51 -39.26 9.14
CA ALA A 20 14.82 -37.98 9.14
C ALA A 20 15.49 -37.07 8.10
N ARG A 21 14.74 -36.67 7.09
CA ARG A 21 15.21 -35.75 6.05
C ARG A 21 14.86 -34.37 6.47
N SER A 22 15.80 -33.43 6.42
CA SER A 22 15.54 -32.00 6.60
C SER A 22 15.91 -31.23 5.36
N LEU A 23 15.19 -30.11 5.12
CA LEU A 23 15.44 -29.15 4.06
C LEU A 23 15.62 -27.78 4.69
N THR A 24 16.77 -27.16 4.49
CA THR A 24 17.14 -25.90 5.10
C THR A 24 17.12 -24.78 4.07
N VAL A 25 16.52 -23.66 4.44
CA VAL A 25 16.57 -22.38 3.71
C VAL A 25 16.71 -21.28 4.77
N GLY A 26 17.36 -20.18 4.43
CA GLY A 26 17.56 -19.07 5.35
C GLY A 26 17.70 -17.73 4.65
N ASN A 27 17.70 -16.69 5.46
CA ASN A 27 17.96 -15.30 5.11
C ASN A 27 18.96 -14.69 6.12
N ALA A 28 19.17 -13.37 6.11
CA ALA A 28 20.10 -12.71 7.04
C ALA A 28 19.69 -12.85 8.51
N GLY A 29 18.39 -12.93 8.83
CA GLY A 29 17.88 -12.96 10.21
C GLY A 29 17.75 -14.35 10.80
N PHE A 30 17.33 -15.34 10.01
CA PHE A 30 17.04 -16.67 10.51
C PHE A 30 17.20 -17.78 9.47
N ARG A 31 17.37 -18.99 9.97
CA ARG A 31 17.34 -20.23 9.18
C ARG A 31 16.06 -20.99 9.47
N SER A 32 15.38 -21.46 8.43
CA SER A 32 14.22 -22.33 8.52
C SER A 32 14.56 -23.73 8.05
N GLU A 33 14.24 -24.72 8.85
CA GLU A 33 14.42 -26.13 8.58
C GLU A 33 13.06 -26.82 8.50
N ILE A 34 12.74 -27.43 7.36
CA ILE A 34 11.54 -28.24 7.17
C ILE A 34 11.90 -29.71 7.42
N ARG A 35 11.19 -30.35 8.34
CA ARG A 35 11.47 -31.71 8.80
C ARG A 35 10.48 -32.71 8.25
N PHE A 36 11.01 -33.89 7.83
CA PHE A 36 10.23 -34.97 7.29
C PHE A 36 10.67 -36.29 7.96
N GLN A 37 9.69 -37.19 8.16
CA GLN A 37 9.91 -38.61 8.45
C GLN A 37 9.46 -39.37 7.20
N GLY A 38 10.43 -39.83 6.40
CA GLY A 38 10.17 -40.35 5.06
C GLY A 38 9.62 -39.23 4.15
N HIS A 39 8.39 -39.40 3.69
CA HIS A 39 7.68 -38.42 2.89
C HIS A 39 6.66 -37.56 3.67
N ARG A 40 6.53 -37.82 4.98
CA ARG A 40 5.59 -37.14 5.86
C ARG A 40 6.22 -35.89 6.44
N PHE A 41 5.54 -34.76 6.30
CA PHE A 41 5.91 -33.51 6.99
C PHE A 41 5.71 -33.65 8.50
N THR A 42 6.70 -33.24 9.29
CA THR A 42 6.66 -33.38 10.77
C THR A 42 6.78 -32.03 11.49
N GLY A 43 7.22 -30.99 10.81
CA GLY A 43 7.26 -29.64 11.37
C GLY A 43 8.24 -28.70 10.67
N ALA A 44 8.19 -27.44 11.06
CA ALA A 44 9.14 -26.39 10.68
C ALA A 44 9.90 -25.91 11.92
N CYS A 45 11.20 -25.69 11.79
CA CYS A 45 12.05 -25.18 12.84
C CYS A 45 12.73 -23.88 12.41
N PHE A 46 12.78 -22.90 13.29
CA PHE A 46 13.43 -21.63 13.08
C PHE A 46 14.61 -21.46 14.02
N THR A 47 15.75 -21.02 13.47
CA THR A 47 16.94 -20.67 14.23
C THR A 47 17.30 -19.22 13.97
N ASP A 48 17.37 -18.42 14.99
CA ASP A 48 17.89 -17.04 14.88
C ASP A 48 19.40 -17.09 14.59
N LEU A 49 19.82 -16.52 13.48
CA LEU A 49 21.24 -16.57 13.06
C LEU A 49 22.13 -15.63 13.85
N ARG A 50 21.58 -14.59 14.49
CA ARG A 50 22.35 -13.63 15.31
C ARG A 50 22.75 -14.25 16.65
N SER A 51 21.84 -14.97 17.27
CA SER A 51 22.08 -15.64 18.56
C SER A 51 22.44 -17.12 18.44
N GLY A 52 22.22 -17.73 17.27
CA GLY A 52 22.34 -19.18 17.06
C GLY A 52 21.27 -20.04 17.79
N ARG A 53 20.28 -19.39 18.39
CA ARG A 53 19.25 -20.05 19.20
C ARG A 53 18.15 -20.63 18.33
N VAL A 54 17.72 -21.85 18.69
CA VAL A 54 16.48 -22.42 18.14
C VAL A 54 15.28 -21.78 18.83
N LEU A 55 14.40 -21.17 18.04
CA LEU A 55 13.24 -20.45 18.53
C LEU A 55 11.97 -21.29 18.56
N THR A 56 11.92 -22.39 17.82
CA THR A 56 10.74 -23.24 17.70
C THR A 56 10.53 -24.07 18.97
N ALA A 57 9.29 -24.15 19.45
CA ALA A 57 8.95 -25.00 20.58
C ALA A 57 9.09 -26.52 20.24
N ASP A 58 9.34 -27.33 21.27
CA ASP A 58 9.48 -28.79 21.11
C ASP A 58 8.17 -29.43 20.60
N VAL A 59 7.03 -28.95 21.08
CA VAL A 59 5.71 -29.41 20.63
C VAL A 59 5.35 -28.67 19.33
N GLN A 60 5.23 -29.42 18.25
CA GLN A 60 4.86 -28.90 16.95
C GLN A 60 3.35 -28.96 16.73
N VAL A 61 2.80 -27.89 16.18
CA VAL A 61 1.43 -27.87 15.66
C VAL A 61 1.44 -28.06 14.14
N PRO A 62 0.36 -28.56 13.54
CA PRO A 62 0.25 -28.59 12.08
C PRO A 62 0.44 -27.21 11.47
N LEU A 63 1.24 -27.12 10.39
CA LEU A 63 1.47 -25.89 9.65
C LEU A 63 0.19 -25.32 9.01
N PHE A 64 -0.67 -26.23 8.57
CA PHE A 64 -1.98 -25.92 8.01
C PHE A 64 -3.03 -26.94 8.45
N GLU A 65 -4.28 -26.50 8.44
CA GLU A 65 -5.47 -27.33 8.58
C GLU A 65 -6.54 -26.85 7.60
N PHE A 66 -7.23 -27.80 6.95
CA PHE A 66 -8.35 -27.55 6.04
C PHE A 66 -9.49 -28.51 6.37
N CYS A 67 -10.71 -28.12 6.03
CA CYS A 67 -11.81 -29.06 5.86
C CYS A 67 -11.99 -29.35 4.36
N ILE A 68 -11.74 -30.59 3.95
CA ILE A 68 -11.84 -31.07 2.57
C ILE A 68 -12.77 -32.27 2.55
N ASP A 69 -13.78 -32.28 1.68
CA ASP A 69 -14.80 -33.34 1.54
C ASP A 69 -15.44 -33.74 2.89
N GLY A 70 -15.70 -32.75 3.75
CA GLY A 70 -16.29 -32.96 5.09
C GLY A 70 -15.30 -33.51 6.13
N CYS A 71 -14.01 -33.59 5.83
CA CYS A 71 -13.00 -34.13 6.74
C CYS A 71 -11.91 -33.11 7.05
N MET A 72 -11.54 -32.97 8.33
CA MET A 72 -10.39 -32.19 8.74
C MET A 72 -9.10 -32.85 8.29
N VAL A 73 -8.22 -32.08 7.66
CA VAL A 73 -6.92 -32.51 7.16
C VAL A 73 -5.84 -31.55 7.64
N ALA A 74 -4.79 -32.12 8.26
CA ALA A 74 -3.66 -31.34 8.77
C ALA A 74 -2.35 -31.65 8.01
N SER A 75 -1.40 -30.74 8.06
CA SER A 75 -0.11 -30.88 7.36
C SER A 75 0.70 -32.09 7.79
N ASN A 76 0.56 -32.56 9.03
CA ASN A 76 1.25 -33.71 9.60
C ASN A 76 0.47 -35.02 9.49
N ASP A 77 -0.68 -35.02 8.81
CA ASP A 77 -1.43 -36.27 8.57
C ASP A 77 -0.70 -37.21 7.61
N PRO A 78 -0.87 -38.54 7.77
CA PRO A 78 -0.23 -39.51 6.90
C PRO A 78 -0.74 -39.57 5.47
N VAL A 79 -1.74 -38.73 5.16
CA VAL A 79 -2.34 -38.61 3.82
C VAL A 79 -1.49 -37.79 2.84
N TRP A 80 -0.45 -37.12 3.31
CA TRP A 80 0.43 -36.31 2.46
C TRP A 80 1.71 -37.07 2.07
N ASN A 81 2.07 -36.96 0.79
CA ASN A 81 3.32 -37.46 0.24
C ASN A 81 4.14 -36.32 -0.32
N TYR A 82 5.29 -36.04 0.27
CA TYR A 82 6.22 -35.06 -0.25
C TYR A 82 6.85 -35.55 -1.57
N GLU A 83 6.69 -34.78 -2.68
CA GLU A 83 7.18 -35.12 -4.02
C GLU A 83 8.52 -34.47 -4.35
N GLY A 84 8.81 -33.29 -3.76
CA GLY A 84 10.05 -32.58 -4.00
C GLY A 84 9.92 -31.08 -3.82
N ARG A 85 11.00 -30.37 -4.14
CA ARG A 85 11.01 -28.89 -4.16
C ARG A 85 11.59 -28.39 -5.46
N THR A 86 11.10 -27.21 -5.86
CA THR A 86 11.70 -26.38 -6.91
C THR A 86 12.07 -25.02 -6.33
N SER A 87 12.98 -24.28 -6.97
CA SER A 87 13.30 -22.93 -6.56
C SER A 87 13.50 -22.05 -7.79
N ARG A 88 13.11 -20.79 -7.67
CA ARG A 88 13.36 -19.74 -8.68
C ARG A 88 13.72 -18.44 -7.97
N THR A 89 14.67 -17.71 -8.53
CA THR A 89 15.02 -16.37 -8.07
C THR A 89 14.08 -15.34 -8.71
N LEU A 90 13.55 -14.45 -7.91
CA LEU A 90 12.76 -13.29 -8.36
C LEU A 90 13.70 -12.12 -8.64
N LYS A 91 13.38 -11.34 -9.67
CA LYS A 91 14.26 -10.26 -10.15
C LYS A 91 14.61 -9.25 -9.06
N ASN A 92 13.64 -8.85 -8.24
CA ASN A 92 13.76 -7.72 -7.32
C ASN A 92 13.43 -8.07 -5.85
N ARG A 93 13.11 -9.33 -5.52
CA ARG A 93 12.64 -9.67 -4.18
C ARG A 93 13.46 -10.76 -3.50
N GLY A 94 13.61 -11.91 -4.05
CA GLY A 94 14.30 -12.99 -3.38
C GLY A 94 14.20 -14.31 -4.12
N THR A 95 14.22 -15.41 -3.36
CA THR A 95 14.09 -16.76 -3.91
C THR A 95 12.80 -17.39 -3.43
N VAL A 96 11.94 -17.81 -4.34
CA VAL A 96 10.77 -18.63 -4.05
C VAL A 96 11.18 -20.11 -4.07
N VAL A 97 10.91 -20.81 -2.98
CA VAL A 97 11.02 -22.27 -2.86
C VAL A 97 9.61 -22.83 -2.77
N THR A 98 9.24 -23.69 -3.72
CA THR A 98 7.96 -24.39 -3.74
C THR A 98 8.16 -25.82 -3.28
N TYR A 99 7.49 -26.22 -2.20
CA TYR A 99 7.43 -27.61 -1.72
C TYR A 99 6.16 -28.25 -2.27
N ALA A 100 6.30 -29.37 -3.00
CA ALA A 100 5.19 -30.08 -3.63
C ALA A 100 4.79 -31.32 -2.82
N PHE A 101 3.48 -31.48 -2.60
CA PHE A 101 2.87 -32.62 -1.93
C PHE A 101 1.72 -33.16 -2.77
N ARG A 102 1.50 -34.49 -2.64
CA ARG A 102 0.36 -35.18 -3.22
C ARG A 102 -0.46 -35.88 -2.14
N GLY A 103 -1.77 -35.76 -2.23
CA GLY A 103 -2.72 -36.47 -1.38
C GLY A 103 -2.74 -37.96 -1.66
N ARG A 104 -3.04 -38.75 -0.63
CA ARG A 104 -3.20 -40.21 -0.66
C ARG A 104 -4.50 -40.61 0.03
N GLY A 105 -4.96 -41.86 -0.25
CA GLY A 105 -6.19 -42.36 0.37
C GLY A 105 -7.41 -41.50 -0.02
N ALA A 106 -8.09 -40.93 0.95
CA ALA A 106 -9.25 -40.07 0.72
C ALA A 106 -8.91 -38.80 -0.11
N LEU A 107 -7.64 -38.38 -0.07
CA LEU A 107 -7.18 -37.17 -0.83
C LEU A 107 -6.46 -37.57 -2.14
N ASN A 108 -6.66 -38.78 -2.65
CA ASN A 108 -6.02 -39.19 -3.90
C ASN A 108 -6.45 -38.26 -5.06
N GLY A 109 -5.46 -37.76 -5.81
CA GLY A 109 -5.71 -36.76 -6.87
C GLY A 109 -5.55 -35.31 -6.44
N LEU A 110 -5.49 -35.01 -5.13
CA LEU A 110 -5.22 -33.67 -4.66
C LEU A 110 -3.71 -33.36 -4.69
N ARG A 111 -3.36 -32.20 -5.19
CA ARG A 111 -2.01 -31.61 -5.14
C ARG A 111 -2.01 -30.40 -4.21
N LEU A 112 -0.92 -30.25 -3.45
CA LEU A 112 -0.67 -29.08 -2.63
C LEU A 112 0.72 -28.54 -2.95
N ALA A 113 0.83 -27.24 -3.15
CA ALA A 113 2.08 -26.52 -3.29
C ALA A 113 2.20 -25.47 -2.17
N TRP A 114 3.30 -25.52 -1.43
CA TRP A 114 3.64 -24.52 -0.42
C TRP A 114 4.75 -23.64 -0.97
N ASP A 115 4.42 -22.41 -1.34
CA ASP A 115 5.38 -21.41 -1.80
C ASP A 115 5.94 -20.65 -0.61
N ARG A 116 7.27 -20.54 -0.52
CA ARG A 116 8.00 -19.72 0.47
C ARG A 116 9.01 -18.83 -0.23
N GLU A 117 8.83 -17.52 -0.07
CA GLU A 117 9.70 -16.50 -0.60
C GLU A 117 10.67 -16.03 0.49
N TYR A 118 11.97 -16.16 0.23
CA TYR A 118 13.05 -15.75 1.12
C TYR A 118 13.76 -14.54 0.56
N PHE A 119 14.05 -13.58 1.42
CA PHE A 119 14.79 -12.37 1.11
C PHE A 119 16.19 -12.49 1.71
N PRO A 120 17.26 -12.70 0.92
CA PRO A 120 18.59 -13.02 1.46
C PRO A 120 19.13 -11.98 2.43
N GLU A 121 18.88 -10.69 2.15
CA GLU A 121 19.41 -9.57 2.93
C GLU A 121 18.50 -9.14 4.09
N ASP A 122 17.39 -9.84 4.31
CA ASP A 122 16.36 -9.47 5.28
C ASP A 122 15.94 -10.60 6.21
N ALA A 123 15.21 -10.24 7.26
CA ALA A 123 14.63 -11.16 8.23
C ALA A 123 13.17 -11.55 7.92
N PHE A 124 12.72 -11.45 6.66
CA PHE A 124 11.37 -11.81 6.23
C PHE A 124 11.30 -13.10 5.45
N ILE A 125 10.20 -13.84 5.64
CA ILE A 125 9.67 -14.80 4.67
C ILE A 125 8.23 -14.39 4.31
N ARG A 126 7.82 -14.75 3.10
CA ARG A 126 6.46 -14.57 2.58
C ARG A 126 5.98 -15.89 2.03
N GLU A 127 4.77 -16.33 2.36
CA GLU A 127 4.35 -17.69 2.07
C GLU A 127 2.86 -17.82 1.78
N ARG A 128 2.50 -18.79 0.93
CA ARG A 128 1.12 -19.16 0.61
C ARG A 128 1.01 -20.66 0.31
N LEU A 129 -0.22 -21.17 0.38
CA LEU A 129 -0.56 -22.50 -0.11
C LEU A 129 -1.40 -22.42 -1.39
N ARG A 130 -1.23 -23.43 -2.25
CA ARG A 130 -2.03 -23.64 -3.44
C ARG A 130 -2.53 -25.06 -3.50
N LEU A 131 -3.82 -25.26 -3.86
CA LEU A 131 -4.47 -26.55 -3.98
C LEU A 131 -4.98 -26.74 -5.42
N GLN A 132 -4.87 -27.98 -5.91
CA GLN A 132 -5.36 -28.35 -7.24
C GLN A 132 -5.86 -29.79 -7.20
N SER A 133 -7.04 -30.06 -7.73
CA SER A 133 -7.57 -31.40 -7.95
C SER A 133 -7.07 -31.98 -9.26
N ASP A 134 -7.01 -33.30 -9.37
CA ASP A 134 -6.90 -34.00 -10.65
C ASP A 134 -8.29 -34.04 -11.31
N ARG A 135 -8.38 -33.87 -12.65
CA ARG A 135 -9.66 -33.95 -13.40
C ARG A 135 -10.49 -35.22 -13.14
N ARG A 136 -9.84 -36.30 -12.70
CA ARG A 136 -10.49 -37.59 -12.40
C ARG A 136 -10.89 -37.75 -10.93
N SER A 137 -10.50 -36.81 -10.07
CA SER A 137 -10.68 -36.88 -8.63
C SER A 137 -10.81 -35.45 -8.10
N ILE A 138 -12.01 -34.91 -8.22
CA ILE A 138 -12.31 -33.56 -7.76
C ILE A 138 -12.56 -33.57 -6.26
N HIS A 139 -11.94 -32.66 -5.56
CA HIS A 139 -12.09 -32.43 -4.12
C HIS A 139 -12.75 -31.09 -3.87
N HIS A 140 -13.43 -30.93 -2.75
CA HIS A 140 -14.15 -29.72 -2.37
C HIS A 140 -13.68 -29.18 -1.03
N LEU A 141 -13.55 -27.86 -0.96
CA LEU A 141 -13.45 -27.17 0.32
C LEU A 141 -14.83 -27.16 0.97
N THR A 142 -14.89 -27.52 2.25
CA THR A 142 -16.16 -27.65 2.97
C THR A 142 -16.10 -26.90 4.30
N ASN A 143 -17.25 -26.48 4.78
CA ASN A 143 -17.36 -25.88 6.10
C ASN A 143 -17.33 -26.94 7.21
N LEU A 144 -16.94 -26.51 8.39
CA LEU A 144 -17.08 -27.27 9.62
C LEU A 144 -17.97 -26.46 10.58
N ASP A 145 -19.07 -27.07 11.02
CA ASP A 145 -20.05 -26.42 11.91
C ASP A 145 -20.56 -25.06 11.36
N GLY A 146 -20.69 -24.95 10.04
CA GLY A 146 -21.18 -23.73 9.36
C GLY A 146 -20.15 -22.62 9.20
N ALA A 147 -18.87 -22.87 9.52
CA ALA A 147 -17.79 -21.91 9.36
C ALA A 147 -16.68 -22.43 8.44
N ASN A 148 -16.03 -21.54 7.70
CA ASN A 148 -14.84 -21.86 6.94
C ASN A 148 -13.74 -22.33 7.90
N HIS A 149 -13.08 -23.45 7.56
CA HIS A 149 -12.00 -23.97 8.36
C HIS A 149 -10.73 -24.14 7.51
N LEU A 150 -10.00 -23.06 7.39
CA LEU A 150 -8.69 -23.00 6.76
C LEU A 150 -7.75 -22.17 7.65
N VAL A 151 -6.71 -22.83 8.15
CA VAL A 151 -5.64 -22.21 8.95
C VAL A 151 -4.33 -22.37 8.20
N PHE A 152 -3.67 -21.27 7.88
CA PHE A 152 -2.33 -21.24 7.29
C PHE A 152 -1.74 -19.82 7.29
N PRO A 153 -0.44 -19.62 7.60
CA PRO A 153 0.42 -20.60 8.29
C PRO A 153 0.07 -20.70 9.78
N ARG A 154 0.60 -21.73 10.44
CA ARG A 154 0.57 -21.86 11.88
C ARG A 154 1.92 -22.34 12.39
N TYR A 155 2.49 -21.63 13.37
CA TYR A 155 3.79 -21.91 13.95
C TYR A 155 3.76 -21.91 15.48
N THR A 156 4.70 -22.64 16.07
CA THR A 156 4.97 -22.61 17.50
C THR A 156 6.40 -22.17 17.78
N PHE A 157 6.54 -21.24 18.72
CA PHE A 157 7.81 -20.71 19.19
C PHE A 157 7.93 -20.90 20.71
N SER A 158 9.15 -20.83 21.23
CA SER A 158 9.41 -20.86 22.67
C SER A 158 9.61 -19.45 23.22
N SER A 159 8.88 -19.08 24.27
CA SER A 159 9.12 -17.85 25.02
C SER A 159 9.54 -18.17 26.46
N GLU A 160 10.60 -17.55 26.93
CA GLU A 160 11.11 -17.69 28.32
C GLU A 160 10.45 -16.73 29.30
N GLY A 161 9.41 -16.03 28.88
CA GLY A 161 8.71 -15.04 29.70
C GLY A 161 7.44 -14.53 29.04
N PRO A 162 6.87 -13.46 29.60
CA PRO A 162 5.65 -12.87 29.06
C PRO A 162 5.82 -12.42 27.61
N VAL A 163 4.73 -12.44 26.86
CA VAL A 163 4.69 -11.98 25.46
C VAL A 163 3.73 -10.80 25.39
N ARG A 164 4.27 -9.65 24.97
CA ARG A 164 3.48 -8.46 24.71
C ARG A 164 3.14 -8.40 23.22
N ALA A 165 1.87 -8.21 22.92
CA ALA A 165 1.37 -8.12 21.56
C ALA A 165 0.97 -6.68 21.22
N LYS A 166 1.29 -6.25 19.97
CA LYS A 166 0.81 -5.01 19.35
C LYS A 166 0.10 -5.39 18.06
N GLU A 167 -1.20 -5.17 17.99
CA GLU A 167 -1.94 -5.19 16.74
C GLU A 167 -1.82 -3.83 16.07
N GLN A 168 -1.47 -3.80 14.80
CA GLN A 168 -1.54 -2.60 13.97
C GLN A 168 -2.62 -2.79 12.92
N ARG A 169 -3.62 -1.92 12.94
CA ARG A 169 -4.81 -1.99 12.10
C ARG A 169 -4.80 -0.93 11.01
N ILE A 170 -5.43 -1.28 9.90
CA ILE A 170 -5.76 -0.37 8.81
C ILE A 170 -7.26 -0.43 8.63
N GLY A 171 -7.91 0.72 8.58
CA GLY A 171 -9.36 0.75 8.48
C GLY A 171 -9.92 2.09 8.03
N THR A 172 -11.25 2.18 8.01
CA THR A 172 -11.99 3.41 7.77
C THR A 172 -12.91 3.72 8.92
N PHE A 173 -13.08 4.98 9.24
CA PHE A 173 -14.04 5.42 10.24
C PHE A 173 -14.70 6.75 9.87
N ARG A 174 -15.91 6.94 10.38
CA ARG A 174 -16.62 8.21 10.25
C ARG A 174 -16.30 9.10 11.44
N LYS A 175 -15.64 10.23 11.21
CA LYS A 175 -15.34 11.17 12.27
C LYS A 175 -16.50 12.15 12.43
N LYS A 176 -17.05 12.19 13.63
CA LYS A 176 -18.30 12.93 13.86
C LYS A 176 -18.13 14.42 14.07
N ARG A 177 -16.94 14.99 14.40
CA ARG A 177 -16.90 16.39 14.88
C ARG A 177 -15.65 17.23 14.66
N ALA A 178 -14.44 16.80 14.67
CA ALA A 178 -13.31 17.73 14.83
C ALA A 178 -13.00 18.57 13.59
N PHE A 179 -13.16 17.96 12.44
CA PHE A 179 -13.11 18.64 11.14
C PHE A 179 -14.37 18.22 10.41
N PRO A 180 -14.87 18.98 9.46
CA PRO A 180 -16.02 18.58 8.65
C PRO A 180 -15.71 17.42 7.69
N GLU A 181 -14.69 16.61 7.98
CA GLU A 181 -14.46 15.36 7.28
C GLU A 181 -15.53 14.36 7.66
N HIS A 182 -16.12 13.76 6.66
CA HIS A 182 -17.17 12.78 6.87
C HIS A 182 -16.61 11.40 7.15
N HIS A 183 -15.44 11.10 6.63
CA HIS A 183 -14.80 9.80 6.69
C HIS A 183 -13.30 9.95 6.60
N MET A 184 -12.62 9.01 7.16
CA MET A 184 -11.18 8.97 7.17
C MET A 184 -10.70 7.52 7.11
N PHE A 185 -9.70 7.30 6.29
CA PHE A 185 -8.83 6.17 6.43
C PHE A 185 -7.95 6.39 7.66
N HIS A 186 -7.62 5.34 8.40
CA HIS A 186 -6.77 5.44 9.58
C HIS A 186 -5.94 4.19 9.80
N THR A 187 -4.87 4.36 10.57
CA THR A 187 -4.19 3.27 11.25
C THR A 187 -4.41 3.41 12.75
N ASP A 188 -4.42 2.29 13.44
CA ASP A 188 -4.58 2.25 14.89
C ASP A 188 -3.76 1.12 15.49
N SER A 189 -3.35 1.26 16.74
CA SER A 189 -2.53 0.28 17.47
C SER A 189 -3.19 -0.11 18.78
N THR A 190 -3.25 -1.43 19.03
CA THR A 190 -3.75 -1.97 20.30
C THR A 190 -2.68 -2.83 20.96
N LEU A 191 -2.35 -2.53 22.22
CA LEU A 191 -1.40 -3.29 23.03
C LEU A 191 -2.14 -4.22 23.97
N PHE A 192 -1.67 -5.47 24.10
CA PHE A 192 -2.20 -6.43 25.06
C PHE A 192 -1.14 -7.48 25.41
N ASP A 193 -1.34 -8.15 26.56
CA ASP A 193 -0.52 -9.30 26.95
C ASP A 193 -1.19 -10.59 26.49
N LEU A 194 -0.38 -11.55 26.02
CA LEU A 194 -0.87 -12.86 25.62
C LEU A 194 -0.98 -13.81 26.81
N ASP A 195 -2.03 -14.61 26.81
CA ASP A 195 -2.28 -15.70 27.74
C ASP A 195 -2.64 -17.01 27.02
N ALA A 196 -3.01 -18.01 27.79
CA ALA A 196 -3.37 -19.34 27.25
C ALA A 196 -4.71 -19.34 26.49
N GLY A 197 -5.62 -18.40 26.81
CA GLY A 197 -6.87 -18.23 26.09
C GLY A 197 -6.64 -17.72 24.68
N GLY A 198 -5.53 -17.02 24.48
CA GLY A 198 -5.14 -16.46 23.21
C GLY A 198 -6.05 -15.31 22.77
N ARG A 199 -5.68 -14.74 21.63
CA ARG A 199 -6.47 -13.67 20.98
C ARG A 199 -6.38 -13.79 19.47
N GLU A 200 -7.49 -13.51 18.79
CA GLU A 200 -7.56 -13.33 17.35
C GLU A 200 -7.82 -11.85 17.05
N VAL A 201 -7.08 -11.30 16.09
CA VAL A 201 -7.10 -9.88 15.72
C VAL A 201 -7.30 -9.73 14.21
N LYS A 202 -7.80 -8.56 13.80
CA LYS A 202 -7.97 -8.23 12.38
C LYS A 202 -6.64 -7.96 11.68
N GLY A 203 -5.74 -7.28 12.32
CA GLY A 203 -4.48 -6.88 11.71
C GLY A 203 -4.62 -5.70 10.73
N PRO A 204 -3.80 -5.64 9.66
CA PRO A 204 -3.08 -6.77 9.06
C PRO A 204 -1.78 -7.18 9.75
N PHE A 205 -1.25 -6.39 10.68
CA PHE A 205 0.00 -6.74 11.36
C PHE A 205 -0.23 -7.12 12.82
N LEU A 206 0.46 -8.17 13.26
CA LEU A 206 0.58 -8.53 14.67
C LEU A 206 2.07 -8.64 15.02
N ILE A 207 2.50 -7.86 16.01
CA ILE A 207 3.85 -7.83 16.54
C ILE A 207 3.84 -8.51 17.90
N LEU A 208 4.68 -9.54 18.09
CA LEU A 208 4.81 -10.29 19.33
C LEU A 208 6.21 -10.07 19.90
N SER A 209 6.30 -9.38 21.01
CA SER A 209 7.56 -9.09 21.70
C SER A 209 7.77 -10.08 22.85
N THR A 210 8.82 -10.89 22.72
CA THR A 210 9.31 -11.81 23.77
C THR A 210 10.60 -11.23 24.42
N PRO A 211 11.07 -11.77 25.54
CA PRO A 211 12.37 -11.36 26.08
C PRO A 211 13.57 -11.58 25.16
N GLY A 212 13.49 -12.54 24.23
CA GLY A 212 14.61 -12.95 23.39
C GLY A 212 14.54 -12.54 21.92
N TYR A 213 13.38 -12.18 21.43
CA TYR A 213 13.16 -11.83 20.01
C TYR A 213 11.79 -11.17 19.82
N LYS A 214 11.58 -10.56 18.65
CA LYS A 214 10.26 -10.13 18.19
C LYS A 214 9.83 -10.91 16.95
N LEU A 215 8.54 -11.18 16.83
CA LEU A 215 7.90 -11.70 15.63
C LEU A 215 6.99 -10.60 15.05
N VAL A 216 7.06 -10.41 13.74
CA VAL A 216 6.10 -9.59 12.99
C VAL A 216 5.44 -10.50 11.98
N THR A 217 4.11 -10.62 12.04
CA THR A 217 3.33 -11.41 11.08
C THR A 217 2.24 -10.55 10.45
N SER A 218 1.91 -10.87 9.19
CA SER A 218 0.83 -10.21 8.46
C SER A 218 0.20 -11.14 7.43
N TYR A 219 -0.90 -10.68 6.84
CA TYR A 219 -1.53 -11.30 5.67
C TYR A 219 -1.87 -10.24 4.64
N GLU A 220 -1.89 -10.62 3.37
CA GLU A 220 -2.10 -9.72 2.25
C GLU A 220 -3.51 -9.88 1.70
N HIS A 221 -4.46 -9.18 2.31
CA HIS A 221 -5.86 -9.10 1.91
C HIS A 221 -6.45 -7.75 2.32
N ALA A 222 -7.60 -7.40 1.79
CA ALA A 222 -8.37 -6.21 2.19
C ALA A 222 -9.36 -6.52 3.33
N SER A 223 -9.02 -7.44 4.24
CA SER A 223 -9.72 -7.61 5.51
C SER A 223 -9.49 -6.35 6.35
N GLN A 224 -10.54 -5.55 6.57
CA GLN A 224 -10.40 -4.21 7.12
C GLN A 224 -11.25 -4.00 8.37
N ASP A 225 -10.86 -3.02 9.17
CA ASP A 225 -11.65 -2.44 10.23
C ASP A 225 -12.55 -1.35 9.64
N ASN A 226 -13.88 -1.52 9.71
CA ASN A 226 -14.83 -0.60 9.10
C ASN A 226 -15.84 -0.08 10.13
N SER A 227 -15.52 1.04 10.77
CA SER A 227 -16.40 1.69 11.75
C SER A 227 -17.54 2.51 11.13
N PHE A 228 -17.70 2.50 9.81
CA PHE A 228 -18.90 3.01 9.12
C PHE A 228 -20.06 2.03 9.15
N ALA A 229 -19.80 0.76 9.43
CA ALA A 229 -20.83 -0.25 9.53
C ALA A 229 -21.97 0.22 10.45
N GLY A 230 -23.18 -0.06 10.08
CA GLY A 230 -24.37 0.41 10.79
C GLY A 230 -25.66 0.06 10.08
N LYS A 231 -26.72 0.80 10.41
CA LYS A 231 -28.03 0.60 9.77
C LYS A 231 -27.99 1.09 8.33
N GLY A 232 -28.03 0.17 7.40
CA GLY A 232 -28.14 0.47 5.99
C GLY A 232 -29.58 0.86 5.59
N LYS A 233 -29.72 1.41 4.39
CA LYS A 233 -31.03 1.57 3.76
C LYS A 233 -31.48 0.23 3.23
N PRO A 234 -32.79 -0.09 3.35
CA PRO A 234 -33.35 -1.25 2.66
C PRO A 234 -33.12 -1.15 1.15
N ALA A 235 -33.03 -2.30 0.49
CA ALA A 235 -32.99 -2.34 -0.96
C ALA A 235 -34.25 -1.68 -1.54
N ALA A 236 -34.07 -0.82 -2.52
CA ALA A 236 -35.14 -0.08 -3.18
C ALA A 236 -34.87 0.04 -4.68
N THR A 237 -35.91 0.00 -5.48
CA THR A 237 -35.82 0.31 -6.91
C THR A 237 -35.70 1.82 -7.09
N VAL A 238 -34.66 2.25 -7.81
CA VAL A 238 -34.35 3.66 -8.08
C VAL A 238 -33.98 3.82 -9.56
N GLU A 239 -34.05 5.06 -10.04
CA GLU A 239 -33.55 5.41 -11.36
C GLU A 239 -32.04 5.65 -11.32
N GLY A 240 -31.32 4.97 -12.22
CA GLY A 240 -29.89 5.16 -12.44
C GLY A 240 -29.58 6.46 -13.20
N ASN A 241 -28.30 6.86 -13.23
CA ASN A 241 -27.85 8.08 -13.92
C ASN A 241 -28.10 8.02 -15.44
N ASP A 242 -28.19 6.85 -16.01
CA ASP A 242 -28.47 6.63 -17.43
C ASP A 242 -29.97 6.43 -17.73
N GLY A 243 -30.85 6.67 -16.74
CA GLY A 243 -32.31 6.52 -16.86
C GLY A 243 -32.77 5.06 -16.74
N SER A 244 -31.90 4.09 -16.54
CA SER A 244 -32.28 2.70 -16.31
C SER A 244 -32.91 2.53 -14.92
N GLN A 245 -33.82 1.55 -14.77
CA GLN A 245 -34.31 1.15 -13.45
C GLN A 245 -33.33 0.14 -12.86
N GLY A 246 -33.01 0.30 -11.59
CA GLY A 246 -32.11 -0.60 -10.89
C GLY A 246 -32.38 -0.65 -9.38
N VAL A 247 -31.70 -1.52 -8.67
CA VAL A 247 -31.81 -1.69 -7.22
C VAL A 247 -30.57 -1.14 -6.51
N GLU A 248 -30.79 -0.25 -5.56
CA GLU A 248 -29.76 0.29 -4.68
C GLU A 248 -29.98 -0.23 -3.26
N GLY A 249 -28.90 -0.71 -2.63
CA GLY A 249 -28.86 -1.05 -1.20
C GLY A 249 -27.70 -0.32 -0.53
N ASP A 250 -27.81 -0.08 0.78
CA ASP A 250 -26.81 0.66 1.51
C ASP A 250 -25.74 -0.28 2.08
N VAL A 251 -24.50 -0.10 1.68
CA VAL A 251 -23.33 -0.83 2.21
C VAL A 251 -23.17 -0.66 3.73
N LEU A 252 -23.70 0.41 4.31
CA LEU A 252 -23.71 0.63 5.75
C LEU A 252 -24.58 -0.39 6.52
N ALA A 253 -25.30 -1.26 5.84
CA ALA A 253 -25.95 -2.42 6.45
C ALA A 253 -24.94 -3.48 6.91
N LEU A 254 -23.74 -3.50 6.33
CA LEU A 254 -22.65 -4.39 6.71
C LEU A 254 -22.10 -4.01 8.09
N THR A 255 -21.64 -5.00 8.84
CA THR A 255 -20.98 -4.82 10.13
C THR A 255 -19.48 -4.94 9.98
N ASP A 256 -18.70 -4.59 11.03
CA ASP A 256 -17.27 -4.83 11.04
C ASP A 256 -16.91 -6.30 10.78
N ASP A 257 -17.72 -7.24 11.25
CA ASP A 257 -17.50 -8.66 11.02
C ASP A 257 -17.68 -9.05 9.55
N ASP A 258 -18.45 -8.30 8.78
CA ASP A 258 -18.62 -8.52 7.34
C ASP A 258 -17.33 -8.26 6.53
N PHE A 259 -16.38 -7.52 7.09
CA PHE A 259 -15.08 -7.23 6.51
C PHE A 259 -13.93 -8.00 7.16
N TRP A 260 -14.23 -8.81 8.16
CA TRP A 260 -13.23 -9.62 8.85
C TRP A 260 -13.10 -11.00 8.21
N PHE A 261 -12.51 -11.03 7.02
CA PHE A 261 -12.31 -12.25 6.24
C PHE A 261 -11.19 -13.13 6.78
N ILE A 262 -10.16 -12.51 7.37
CA ILE A 262 -8.96 -13.19 7.85
C ILE A 262 -8.63 -12.70 9.25
N GLY A 263 -8.47 -13.63 10.18
CA GLY A 263 -8.02 -13.37 11.54
C GLY A 263 -6.59 -13.85 11.76
N THR A 264 -5.76 -13.03 12.40
CA THR A 264 -4.46 -13.43 12.91
C THR A 264 -4.61 -13.77 14.38
N PHE A 265 -4.28 -14.99 14.78
CA PHE A 265 -4.40 -15.43 16.16
C PHE A 265 -3.03 -15.71 16.80
N ALA A 266 -2.92 -15.48 18.10
CA ALA A 266 -1.78 -15.86 18.91
C ALA A 266 -2.23 -16.28 20.31
N SER A 267 -1.47 -17.20 20.93
CA SER A 267 -1.68 -17.64 22.31
C SER A 267 -0.34 -18.03 22.96
N LEU A 268 -0.24 -17.89 24.28
CA LEU A 268 0.92 -18.26 25.07
C LEU A 268 0.51 -19.24 26.17
N SER A 269 0.95 -20.51 26.08
CA SER A 269 0.67 -21.51 27.11
C SER A 269 1.48 -21.24 28.39
N ALA A 270 1.06 -21.81 29.50
CA ALA A 270 1.79 -21.73 30.77
C ALA A 270 3.22 -22.36 30.70
N ALA A 271 3.44 -23.23 29.72
CA ALA A 271 4.75 -23.82 29.45
C ALA A 271 5.66 -22.96 28.53
N GLY A 272 5.25 -21.73 28.20
CA GLY A 272 6.01 -20.84 27.33
C GLY A 272 5.92 -21.18 25.84
N GLN A 273 4.94 -21.99 25.43
CA GLN A 273 4.69 -22.23 24.02
C GLN A 273 3.85 -21.10 23.43
N LEU A 274 4.45 -20.35 22.53
CA LEU A 274 3.83 -19.28 21.75
C LEU A 274 3.35 -19.85 20.42
N THR A 275 2.03 -19.90 20.22
CA THR A 275 1.41 -20.31 18.94
C THR A 275 0.89 -19.09 18.22
N LEU A 276 1.13 -18.99 16.91
CA LEU A 276 0.58 -17.95 16.05
C LEU A 276 0.18 -18.52 14.71
N GLY A 277 -0.77 -17.84 14.03
CA GLY A 277 -1.19 -18.23 12.69
C GLY A 277 -2.30 -17.36 12.14
N ASN A 278 -2.66 -17.60 10.88
CA ASN A 278 -3.77 -16.95 10.20
C ASN A 278 -4.90 -17.95 9.95
N ARG A 279 -6.13 -17.43 10.02
CA ARG A 279 -7.36 -18.20 9.78
C ARG A 279 -8.26 -17.48 8.81
N ILE A 280 -8.77 -18.17 7.79
CA ILE A 280 -9.89 -17.66 6.99
C ILE A 280 -11.16 -17.84 7.80
N ARG A 281 -11.86 -16.72 8.08
CA ARG A 281 -13.11 -16.72 8.85
C ARG A 281 -14.32 -16.97 7.95
N HIS A 282 -14.40 -16.24 6.83
CA HIS A 282 -15.44 -16.39 5.80
C HIS A 282 -14.97 -15.87 4.44
N GLY A 283 -15.75 -15.98 3.40
CA GLY A 283 -15.48 -15.44 2.06
C GLY A 283 -14.41 -16.16 1.26
N GLY A 284 -13.48 -16.87 1.89
CA GLY A 284 -12.36 -17.54 1.21
C GLY A 284 -12.82 -18.67 0.30
N TYR A 285 -13.90 -19.31 0.64
CA TYR A 285 -14.63 -20.30 -0.19
C TYR A 285 -16.06 -20.43 0.31
N LEU A 286 -16.93 -20.98 -0.54
CA LEU A 286 -18.27 -21.41 -0.17
C LEU A 286 -18.25 -22.90 0.19
N ASP A 287 -19.18 -23.33 1.04
CA ASP A 287 -19.28 -24.77 1.43
C ASP A 287 -19.53 -25.63 0.20
N GLY A 288 -18.67 -26.63 0.00
CA GLY A 288 -18.71 -27.48 -1.19
C GLY A 288 -18.03 -26.91 -2.43
N GLU A 289 -17.27 -25.80 -2.32
CA GLU A 289 -16.55 -25.22 -3.46
C GLU A 289 -15.51 -26.20 -4.01
N GLU A 290 -15.57 -26.43 -5.32
CA GLU A 290 -14.63 -27.29 -6.03
C GLU A 290 -13.22 -26.73 -5.98
N ILE A 291 -12.26 -27.55 -5.54
CA ILE A 291 -10.83 -27.26 -5.71
C ILE A 291 -10.52 -27.45 -7.20
N PRO A 292 -10.07 -26.41 -7.93
CA PRO A 292 -10.03 -26.44 -9.38
C PRO A 292 -9.07 -27.53 -9.91
N SER A 293 -9.47 -28.14 -11.04
CA SER A 293 -8.60 -29.05 -11.78
C SER A 293 -7.71 -28.33 -12.81
N GLU A 294 -8.09 -27.11 -13.19
CA GLU A 294 -7.31 -26.20 -14.02
C GLU A 294 -7.05 -24.91 -13.21
N GLY A 295 -5.78 -24.48 -13.18
CA GLY A 295 -5.36 -23.43 -12.26
C GLY A 295 -5.19 -23.92 -10.82
N TRP A 296 -5.28 -23.03 -9.84
CA TRP A 296 -5.05 -23.28 -8.43
C TRP A 296 -6.05 -22.53 -7.56
N TYR A 297 -6.57 -23.16 -6.52
CA TYR A 297 -7.08 -22.42 -5.36
C TYR A 297 -5.87 -21.93 -4.58
N GLU A 298 -5.84 -20.65 -4.23
CA GLU A 298 -4.70 -20.03 -3.54
C GLU A 298 -5.14 -19.38 -2.23
N THR A 299 -4.37 -19.58 -1.17
CA THR A 299 -4.53 -18.79 0.06
C THR A 299 -3.97 -17.39 -0.17
N VAL A 300 -4.31 -16.46 0.73
CA VAL A 300 -3.60 -15.17 0.78
C VAL A 300 -2.12 -15.40 1.06
N TRP A 301 -1.28 -14.45 0.63
CA TRP A 301 0.09 -14.38 1.10
C TRP A 301 0.12 -13.98 2.58
N SER A 302 0.97 -14.62 3.33
CA SER A 302 1.26 -14.32 4.73
C SER A 302 2.75 -14.09 4.91
N THR A 303 3.13 -13.26 5.88
CA THR A 303 4.53 -12.97 6.17
C THR A 303 4.89 -13.31 7.60
N LEU A 304 6.15 -13.62 7.81
CA LEU A 304 6.77 -13.74 9.12
C LEU A 304 8.14 -13.07 9.08
N SER A 305 8.40 -12.18 10.04
CA SER A 305 9.71 -11.63 10.31
C SER A 305 10.16 -11.99 11.72
N ILE A 306 11.45 -12.24 11.90
CA ILE A 306 12.09 -12.49 13.19
C ILE A 306 13.17 -11.44 13.41
N LEU A 307 12.94 -10.57 14.39
CA LEU A 307 13.80 -9.45 14.73
C LEU A 307 14.49 -9.69 16.08
N PRO A 308 15.61 -9.01 16.39
CA PRO A 308 16.14 -8.98 17.74
C PRO A 308 15.15 -8.36 18.73
N PRO A 309 15.30 -8.58 20.05
CA PRO A 309 14.35 -8.08 21.04
C PRO A 309 14.22 -6.55 21.08
N ASP A 310 15.26 -5.84 20.70
CA ASP A 310 15.35 -4.37 20.55
C ASP A 310 15.06 -3.89 19.12
N GLY A 311 14.84 -4.80 18.17
CA GLY A 311 14.59 -4.47 16.76
C GLY A 311 13.34 -3.61 16.58
N ASP A 312 13.41 -2.65 15.66
CA ASP A 312 12.30 -1.76 15.33
C ASP A 312 11.35 -2.44 14.33
N ALA A 313 10.18 -2.81 14.85
CA ALA A 313 9.14 -3.48 14.06
C ALA A 313 8.47 -2.54 13.04
N ASP A 314 8.33 -1.26 13.37
CA ASP A 314 7.67 -0.28 12.50
C ASP A 314 8.55 0.00 11.27
N THR A 315 9.87 0.16 11.45
CA THR A 315 10.84 0.23 10.34
C THR A 315 10.86 -1.05 9.49
N ALA A 316 10.76 -2.22 10.12
CA ALA A 316 10.71 -3.49 9.40
C ALA A 316 9.43 -3.62 8.56
N ILE A 317 8.28 -3.18 9.07
CA ILE A 317 7.01 -3.10 8.33
C ILE A 317 7.12 -2.12 7.16
N ALA A 318 7.71 -0.94 7.36
CA ALA A 318 7.92 0.03 6.30
C ALA A 318 8.78 -0.55 5.16
N GLY A 319 9.88 -1.22 5.49
CA GLY A 319 10.73 -1.90 4.51
C GLY A 319 10.00 -3.03 3.76
N TYR A 320 9.14 -3.78 4.46
CA TYR A 320 8.27 -4.77 3.84
C TYR A 320 7.31 -4.14 2.81
N LEU A 321 6.64 -3.04 3.17
CA LEU A 321 5.70 -2.34 2.30
C LEU A 321 6.37 -1.69 1.08
N LEU A 322 7.63 -1.29 1.19
CA LEU A 322 8.39 -0.69 0.09
C LEU A 322 8.95 -1.73 -0.88
N ASP A 323 9.59 -2.78 -0.35
CA ASP A 323 10.50 -3.60 -1.15
C ASP A 323 10.13 -5.09 -1.22
N LYS A 324 9.24 -5.59 -0.30
CA LYS A 324 8.94 -7.02 -0.21
C LYS A 324 7.56 -7.39 -0.74
N ILE A 325 6.54 -6.57 -0.46
CA ILE A 325 5.17 -6.85 -0.90
C ILE A 325 5.03 -6.72 -2.42
N THR A 326 5.83 -5.87 -3.05
CA THR A 326 5.78 -5.60 -4.50
C THR A 326 7.16 -5.62 -5.15
N ASP A 327 7.21 -5.95 -6.44
CA ASP A 327 8.36 -5.73 -7.33
C ASP A 327 8.13 -4.54 -8.30
N ASN A 328 7.00 -3.84 -8.17
CA ASN A 328 6.67 -2.63 -8.92
C ASN A 328 7.34 -1.42 -8.25
N ALA A 329 8.60 -1.14 -8.64
CA ALA A 329 9.38 -0.04 -8.09
C ALA A 329 8.75 1.33 -8.40
N GLU A 330 8.06 1.46 -9.54
CA GLU A 330 7.41 2.68 -10.00
C GLU A 330 6.29 3.12 -9.06
N SER A 331 5.61 2.17 -8.39
CA SER A 331 4.58 2.47 -7.40
C SER A 331 5.13 2.83 -6.02
N ARG A 332 6.46 2.80 -5.83
CA ARG A 332 7.16 3.05 -4.55
C ARG A 332 8.12 4.21 -4.62
N VAL A 333 7.73 5.24 -5.35
CA VAL A 333 8.43 6.52 -5.43
C VAL A 333 7.49 7.65 -5.10
N SER A 334 8.02 8.73 -4.54
CA SER A 334 7.32 10.00 -4.44
C SER A 334 7.20 10.63 -5.81
N ASP A 335 6.02 11.10 -6.17
CA ASP A 335 5.70 11.67 -7.48
C ASP A 335 4.92 12.97 -7.29
N PHE A 336 5.37 14.05 -7.92
CA PHE A 336 4.63 15.31 -7.92
C PHE A 336 3.44 15.20 -8.88
N TYR A 337 2.32 14.88 -8.30
CA TYR A 337 1.08 14.49 -8.93
C TYR A 337 0.15 15.68 -9.11
N TYR A 338 -0.49 15.78 -10.28
CA TYR A 338 -1.60 16.69 -10.52
C TYR A 338 -2.81 15.94 -11.03
N ASN A 339 -4.01 16.39 -10.61
CA ASN A 339 -5.30 15.80 -11.02
C ASN A 339 -6.31 16.91 -11.36
N THR A 340 -7.02 16.74 -12.46
CA THR A 340 -7.96 17.76 -12.97
C THR A 340 -9.23 17.92 -12.17
N TRP A 341 -9.55 17.03 -11.21
CA TRP A 341 -10.78 17.09 -10.43
C TRP A 341 -10.94 18.40 -9.66
N GLY A 342 -9.85 18.97 -9.17
CA GLY A 342 -9.88 20.31 -8.54
C GLY A 342 -10.36 21.40 -9.49
N MET A 343 -9.88 21.41 -10.73
CA MET A 343 -10.32 22.33 -11.78
C MET A 343 -11.82 22.13 -12.09
N GLN A 344 -12.26 20.88 -12.21
CA GLN A 344 -13.65 20.54 -12.51
C GLN A 344 -14.61 20.96 -11.41
N ARG A 345 -14.22 20.80 -10.15
CA ARG A 345 -15.04 21.12 -8.98
C ARG A 345 -15.24 22.63 -8.74
N GLN A 346 -14.39 23.47 -9.28
CA GLN A 346 -14.59 24.92 -9.23
C GLN A 346 -15.68 25.39 -10.19
N GLY A 347 -15.93 24.65 -11.27
CA GLY A 347 -17.00 24.96 -12.23
C GLY A 347 -18.38 24.55 -11.73
N LYS A 348 -19.43 25.13 -12.32
CA LYS A 348 -20.80 24.68 -12.11
C LYS A 348 -21.11 23.43 -12.94
N ASP A 349 -20.37 23.22 -14.01
CA ASP A 349 -20.48 22.08 -14.92
C ASP A 349 -19.17 21.28 -14.86
N LEU A 350 -19.21 20.13 -14.22
CA LEU A 350 -18.04 19.26 -14.02
C LEU A 350 -17.41 18.80 -15.35
N TYR A 351 -18.21 18.64 -16.39
CA TYR A 351 -17.77 18.13 -17.67
C TYR A 351 -17.57 19.20 -18.73
N GLY A 352 -18.23 20.37 -18.58
CA GLY A 352 -18.11 21.47 -19.53
C GLY A 352 -16.72 22.09 -19.58
N VAL A 353 -15.93 21.94 -18.51
CA VAL A 353 -14.53 22.40 -18.47
C VAL A 353 -13.55 21.39 -19.07
N MET A 354 -13.99 20.15 -19.36
CA MET A 354 -13.17 19.07 -19.88
C MET A 354 -13.02 19.15 -21.41
N THR A 355 -12.59 20.30 -21.91
CA THR A 355 -12.29 20.48 -23.33
C THR A 355 -10.80 20.26 -23.62
N GLU A 356 -10.46 19.84 -24.83
CA GLU A 356 -9.07 19.63 -25.23
C GLU A 356 -8.23 20.92 -25.05
N GLU A 357 -8.75 22.06 -25.43
CA GLU A 357 -8.07 23.36 -25.26
C GLU A 357 -7.72 23.60 -23.80
N ARG A 358 -8.70 23.41 -22.91
CA ARG A 358 -8.52 23.61 -21.46
C ARG A 358 -7.56 22.59 -20.86
N LEU A 359 -7.63 21.34 -21.29
CA LEU A 359 -6.70 20.29 -20.83
C LEU A 359 -5.26 20.59 -21.26
N ARG A 360 -5.03 21.02 -22.52
CA ARG A 360 -3.69 21.41 -22.98
C ARG A 360 -3.13 22.61 -22.22
N GLU A 361 -3.97 23.56 -21.91
CA GLU A 361 -3.59 24.70 -21.09
C GLU A 361 -3.20 24.26 -19.66
N GLU A 362 -4.00 23.41 -19.03
CA GLU A 362 -3.75 22.93 -17.67
C GLU A 362 -2.51 22.00 -17.60
N ILE A 363 -2.28 21.16 -18.62
CA ILE A 363 -1.04 20.36 -18.75
C ILE A 363 0.20 21.27 -18.76
N ARG A 364 0.16 22.35 -19.55
CA ARG A 364 1.26 23.33 -19.59
C ARG A 364 1.48 23.98 -18.22
N TYR A 365 0.43 24.37 -17.51
CA TYR A 365 0.55 24.94 -16.18
C TYR A 365 1.01 23.95 -15.13
N ALA A 366 0.62 22.68 -15.22
CA ALA A 366 1.16 21.63 -14.37
C ALA A 366 2.67 21.47 -14.58
N HIS A 367 3.13 21.50 -15.83
CA HIS A 367 4.57 21.53 -16.14
C HIS A 367 5.27 22.75 -15.52
N GLU A 368 4.68 23.92 -15.63
CA GLU A 368 5.20 25.15 -15.02
C GLU A 368 5.25 25.08 -13.48
N CYS A 369 4.40 24.26 -12.85
CA CYS A 369 4.42 23.93 -11.41
C CYS A 369 5.42 22.83 -11.04
N GLY A 370 6.01 22.12 -12.01
CA GLY A 370 6.92 21.00 -11.76
C GLY A 370 6.22 19.66 -11.52
N ALA A 371 4.97 19.51 -11.95
CA ALA A 371 4.27 18.22 -11.89
C ALA A 371 4.97 17.17 -12.76
N GLN A 372 5.13 15.96 -12.23
CA GLN A 372 5.74 14.79 -12.88
C GLN A 372 4.69 13.86 -13.49
N THR A 373 3.50 13.82 -12.88
CA THR A 373 2.35 13.03 -13.34
C THR A 373 1.12 13.95 -13.46
N PHE A 374 0.38 13.82 -14.57
CA PHE A 374 -0.86 14.55 -14.81
C PHE A 374 -2.01 13.57 -15.06
N VAL A 375 -2.99 13.55 -14.18
CA VAL A 375 -4.16 12.67 -14.29
C VAL A 375 -5.38 13.45 -14.78
N ILE A 376 -5.92 13.03 -15.91
CA ILE A 376 -7.23 13.46 -16.41
C ILE A 376 -8.29 12.68 -15.63
N ASP A 377 -9.07 13.40 -14.78
CA ASP A 377 -10.11 12.80 -13.96
C ASP A 377 -11.41 12.54 -14.73
N ASP A 378 -12.50 12.16 -14.06
CA ASP A 378 -13.80 11.82 -14.66
C ASP A 378 -14.27 12.83 -15.72
N GLY A 379 -14.89 12.33 -16.78
CA GLY A 379 -15.43 13.16 -17.88
C GLY A 379 -14.62 13.16 -19.19
N TRP A 380 -13.52 12.44 -19.28
CA TRP A 380 -12.74 12.27 -20.51
C TRP A 380 -13.36 11.24 -21.47
N HIS A 381 -14.12 10.26 -20.92
CA HIS A 381 -14.71 9.13 -21.64
C HIS A 381 -16.11 9.47 -22.18
N GLU A 382 -16.57 8.66 -23.12
CA GLU A 382 -17.93 8.79 -23.67
C GLU A 382 -18.99 8.48 -22.62
N THR A 383 -18.86 7.33 -21.94
CA THR A 383 -19.76 6.90 -20.87
C THR A 383 -19.08 5.85 -19.98
N PHE A 384 -19.61 5.65 -18.79
CA PHE A 384 -19.17 4.59 -17.88
C PHE A 384 -19.20 3.22 -18.53
N GLY A 385 -18.17 2.41 -18.29
CA GLY A 385 -18.03 1.07 -18.85
C GLY A 385 -17.71 1.02 -20.35
N HIS A 386 -17.58 2.17 -21.00
CA HIS A 386 -17.06 2.31 -22.35
C HIS A 386 -15.91 3.33 -22.32
N TRP A 387 -14.73 2.82 -22.01
CA TRP A 387 -13.53 3.62 -21.71
C TRP A 387 -12.84 4.11 -22.97
N VAL A 388 -13.61 4.82 -23.81
CA VAL A 388 -13.16 5.44 -25.05
C VAL A 388 -13.23 6.96 -24.91
N CYS A 389 -12.25 7.64 -25.47
CA CYS A 389 -12.16 9.08 -25.43
C CYS A 389 -13.39 9.75 -26.05
N ASN A 390 -13.97 10.74 -25.36
CA ASN A 390 -15.10 11.50 -25.86
C ASN A 390 -14.66 12.45 -26.98
N PRO A 391 -15.08 12.21 -28.26
CA PRO A 391 -14.58 12.96 -29.40
C PRO A 391 -15.10 14.41 -29.44
N THR A 392 -16.17 14.70 -28.72
CA THR A 392 -16.68 16.10 -28.63
C THR A 392 -15.83 16.95 -27.69
N ARG A 393 -15.35 16.36 -26.60
CA ARG A 393 -14.51 17.04 -25.60
C ARG A 393 -13.05 17.07 -26.02
N ILE A 394 -12.56 16.00 -26.59
CA ILE A 394 -11.15 15.78 -26.97
C ILE A 394 -11.10 15.36 -28.46
N PRO A 395 -11.32 16.28 -29.40
CA PRO A 395 -11.46 15.95 -30.82
C PRO A 395 -10.18 15.39 -31.46
N SER A 396 -8.98 15.69 -30.94
CA SER A 396 -7.72 15.11 -31.43
C SER A 396 -7.47 13.70 -30.90
N GLY A 397 -8.30 13.21 -29.97
CA GLY A 397 -8.13 11.91 -29.31
C GLY A 397 -7.11 11.94 -28.16
N LEU A 398 -7.15 10.88 -27.37
CA LEU A 398 -6.32 10.77 -26.16
C LEU A 398 -4.82 10.73 -26.49
N ARG A 399 -4.43 10.03 -27.56
CA ARG A 399 -3.02 9.94 -28.02
C ARG A 399 -2.38 11.31 -28.27
N ALA A 400 -3.13 12.27 -28.74
CA ALA A 400 -2.59 13.61 -28.98
C ALA A 400 -2.32 14.38 -27.66
N LEU A 401 -3.10 14.11 -26.61
CA LEU A 401 -2.86 14.69 -25.28
C LEU A 401 -1.70 13.98 -24.56
N THR A 402 -1.64 12.65 -24.63
CA THR A 402 -0.54 11.89 -24.01
C THR A 402 0.80 12.24 -24.66
N ALA A 403 0.87 12.32 -25.99
CA ALA A 403 2.07 12.76 -26.70
C ALA A 403 2.48 14.20 -26.31
N TYR A 404 1.52 15.08 -26.05
CA TYR A 404 1.82 16.42 -25.56
C TYR A 404 2.39 16.41 -24.13
N MET A 405 1.83 15.59 -23.23
CA MET A 405 2.39 15.40 -21.87
C MET A 405 3.80 14.86 -21.93
N ASP A 406 4.05 13.80 -22.73
CA ASP A 406 5.37 13.19 -22.92
C ASP A 406 6.40 14.22 -23.44
N SER A 407 5.99 15.12 -24.36
CA SER A 407 6.88 16.16 -24.87
C SER A 407 7.32 17.17 -23.81
N LEU A 408 6.58 17.27 -22.70
CA LEU A 408 6.89 18.08 -21.54
C LEU A 408 7.55 17.28 -20.40
N GLY A 409 7.78 15.99 -20.59
CA GLY A 409 8.34 15.10 -19.58
C GLY A 409 7.36 14.77 -18.43
N ILE A 410 6.05 14.88 -18.68
CA ILE A 410 4.98 14.57 -17.73
C ILE A 410 4.42 13.18 -18.04
N ARG A 411 4.33 12.31 -17.03
CA ARG A 411 3.70 10.99 -17.15
C ARG A 411 2.18 11.15 -17.35
N PRO A 412 1.62 10.60 -18.47
CA PRO A 412 0.19 10.69 -18.72
C PRO A 412 -0.61 9.77 -17.81
N GLY A 413 -1.63 10.31 -17.14
CA GLY A 413 -2.52 9.57 -16.25
C GLY A 413 -3.99 9.76 -16.57
N ILE A 414 -4.81 8.79 -16.11
CA ILE A 414 -6.24 8.78 -16.36
C ILE A 414 -7.02 8.16 -15.21
N TRP A 415 -8.23 8.66 -14.99
CA TRP A 415 -9.18 8.13 -14.00
C TRP A 415 -10.14 7.13 -14.62
N LEU A 416 -10.52 6.10 -13.85
CA LEU A 416 -11.59 5.16 -14.21
C LEU A 416 -12.38 4.73 -12.95
N SER A 417 -13.67 4.48 -13.16
CA SER A 417 -14.53 3.72 -12.24
C SER A 417 -14.64 2.29 -12.76
N LEU A 418 -13.84 1.37 -12.21
CA LEU A 418 -13.73 0.02 -12.77
C LEU A 418 -15.06 -0.73 -12.89
N PRO A 419 -15.93 -0.73 -11.84
CA PRO A 419 -17.17 -1.48 -11.89
C PRO A 419 -18.32 -0.69 -12.53
N GLY A 420 -18.13 0.60 -12.83
CA GLY A 420 -19.23 1.42 -13.37
C GLY A 420 -19.63 1.00 -14.78
N ALA A 421 -20.90 0.79 -15.01
CA ALA A 421 -21.50 0.45 -16.31
C ALA A 421 -22.48 1.53 -16.77
N GLY A 422 -22.54 1.77 -18.08
CA GLY A 422 -23.65 2.45 -18.71
C GLY A 422 -24.62 1.41 -19.27
N ALA A 423 -25.76 1.19 -18.61
CA ALA A 423 -26.68 0.11 -18.96
C ALA A 423 -27.27 0.22 -20.38
N GLN A 424 -27.24 1.40 -20.97
CA GLN A 424 -27.75 1.67 -22.31
C GLN A 424 -26.66 1.66 -23.40
N THR A 425 -25.43 1.32 -23.04
CA THR A 425 -24.34 1.19 -24.03
C THR A 425 -24.54 -0.03 -24.90
N GLU A 426 -24.05 0.02 -26.15
CA GLU A 426 -24.05 -1.15 -27.04
C GLU A 426 -23.41 -2.36 -26.38
N ARG A 427 -22.32 -2.15 -25.63
CA ARG A 427 -21.61 -3.19 -24.87
C ARG A 427 -22.49 -3.83 -23.80
N ALA A 428 -23.16 -3.04 -22.96
CA ALA A 428 -24.00 -3.55 -21.90
C ALA A 428 -25.27 -4.26 -22.45
N LEU A 429 -25.79 -3.80 -23.59
CA LEU A 429 -26.93 -4.43 -24.26
C LEU A 429 -26.52 -5.74 -24.95
N ALA A 430 -25.29 -5.83 -25.46
CA ALA A 430 -24.76 -7.06 -26.05
C ALA A 430 -24.37 -8.11 -25.00
N HIS A 431 -23.99 -7.66 -23.80
CA HIS A 431 -23.49 -8.48 -22.69
C HIS A 431 -24.23 -8.21 -21.40
N PRO A 432 -25.55 -8.44 -21.34
CA PRO A 432 -26.34 -8.20 -20.13
C PRO A 432 -25.93 -9.11 -18.94
N GLU A 433 -25.20 -10.20 -19.20
CA GLU A 433 -24.63 -11.09 -18.20
C GLU A 433 -23.42 -10.50 -17.47
N TRP A 434 -22.87 -9.39 -17.93
CA TRP A 434 -21.78 -8.70 -17.22
C TRP A 434 -22.29 -7.81 -16.10
N ILE A 435 -23.56 -7.39 -16.13
CA ILE A 435 -24.15 -6.54 -15.11
C ILE A 435 -24.65 -7.41 -13.96
N ILE A 436 -24.20 -7.11 -12.75
CA ILE A 436 -24.72 -7.74 -11.54
C ILE A 436 -26.20 -7.38 -11.37
N LYS A 437 -27.04 -8.38 -11.14
CA LYS A 437 -28.48 -8.24 -10.98
C LYS A 437 -28.91 -8.83 -9.65
N ASP A 438 -30.05 -8.35 -9.16
CA ASP A 438 -30.74 -8.96 -8.03
C ASP A 438 -31.57 -10.19 -8.45
N ALA A 439 -32.19 -10.85 -7.48
CA ALA A 439 -33.04 -12.02 -7.72
C ALA A 439 -34.29 -11.75 -8.60
N SER A 440 -34.66 -10.48 -8.82
CA SER A 440 -35.73 -10.09 -9.73
C SER A 440 -35.24 -9.77 -11.14
N GLY A 441 -33.93 -9.85 -11.37
CA GLY A 441 -33.29 -9.50 -12.65
C GLY A 441 -33.03 -8.01 -12.84
N GLN A 442 -33.22 -7.18 -11.81
CA GLN A 442 -32.93 -5.75 -11.88
C GLN A 442 -31.44 -5.48 -11.70
N PRO A 443 -30.83 -4.56 -12.48
CA PRO A 443 -29.43 -4.16 -12.28
C PRO A 443 -29.17 -3.65 -10.85
N VAL A 444 -28.08 -4.08 -10.26
CA VAL A 444 -27.55 -3.51 -9.02
C VAL A 444 -26.86 -2.18 -9.35
N LEU A 445 -27.25 -1.11 -8.65
CA LEU A 445 -26.63 0.21 -8.79
C LEU A 445 -25.56 0.41 -7.73
N GLY A 446 -24.36 0.70 -8.17
CA GLY A 446 -23.23 1.05 -7.34
C GLY A 446 -23.11 2.55 -7.10
N GLN A 447 -21.89 3.01 -6.88
CA GLN A 447 -21.60 4.42 -6.64
C GLN A 447 -22.10 5.28 -7.81
N TRP A 448 -22.60 6.47 -7.48
CA TRP A 448 -23.21 7.42 -8.42
C TRP A 448 -24.38 6.85 -9.22
N LYS A 449 -25.05 5.82 -8.69
CA LYS A 449 -26.20 5.17 -9.31
C LYS A 449 -25.93 4.63 -10.71
N ASN A 450 -24.71 4.18 -10.98
CA ASN A 450 -24.40 3.45 -12.19
C ASN A 450 -24.61 1.95 -11.95
N PRO A 451 -25.13 1.19 -12.93
CA PRO A 451 -25.08 -0.27 -12.87
C PRO A 451 -23.66 -0.78 -12.65
N VAL A 452 -23.54 -1.93 -12.00
CA VAL A 452 -22.24 -2.53 -11.64
C VAL A 452 -21.93 -3.69 -12.57
N TYR A 453 -20.79 -3.62 -13.24
CA TYR A 453 -20.20 -4.77 -13.92
C TYR A 453 -19.54 -5.73 -12.95
N ASP A 454 -19.70 -7.02 -13.19
CA ASP A 454 -19.08 -8.07 -12.40
C ASP A 454 -17.59 -8.22 -12.72
N LEU A 455 -16.76 -7.57 -11.92
CA LEU A 455 -15.29 -7.67 -12.02
C LEU A 455 -14.76 -9.04 -11.59
N VAL A 456 -15.50 -9.77 -10.77
CA VAL A 456 -15.15 -11.11 -10.29
C VAL A 456 -15.62 -12.18 -11.29
N GLY A 457 -16.21 -11.75 -12.38
CA GLY A 457 -16.85 -12.58 -13.38
C GLY A 457 -16.44 -12.22 -14.82
N PRO A 458 -17.41 -12.35 -15.75
CA PRO A 458 -17.13 -12.32 -17.20
C PRO A 458 -16.70 -10.96 -17.75
N TYR A 459 -16.89 -9.86 -17.02
CA TYR A 459 -16.45 -8.53 -17.46
C TYR A 459 -14.93 -8.33 -17.38
N TYR A 460 -14.23 -9.14 -16.59
CA TYR A 460 -12.80 -8.98 -16.30
C TYR A 460 -11.93 -8.86 -17.56
N ASP A 461 -12.09 -9.78 -18.51
CA ASP A 461 -11.27 -9.81 -19.73
C ASP A 461 -11.51 -8.60 -20.62
N CYS A 462 -12.74 -8.10 -20.69
CA CYS A 462 -13.09 -6.89 -21.42
C CYS A 462 -12.43 -5.66 -20.79
N LEU A 463 -12.49 -5.53 -19.46
CA LEU A 463 -11.84 -4.44 -18.75
C LEU A 463 -10.33 -4.45 -18.95
N LEU A 464 -9.69 -5.62 -18.87
CA LEU A 464 -8.25 -5.74 -19.13
C LEU A 464 -7.89 -5.31 -20.56
N ALA A 465 -8.72 -5.65 -21.55
CA ALA A 465 -8.52 -5.20 -22.93
C ALA A 465 -8.64 -3.67 -23.05
N ASP A 466 -9.62 -3.05 -22.40
CA ASP A 466 -9.75 -1.59 -22.36
C ASP A 466 -8.52 -0.92 -21.73
N MET A 467 -8.02 -1.45 -20.60
CA MET A 467 -6.82 -0.92 -19.94
C MET A 467 -5.58 -1.01 -20.84
N LYS A 468 -5.40 -2.12 -21.54
CA LYS A 468 -4.31 -2.29 -22.52
C LYS A 468 -4.43 -1.29 -23.66
N ALA A 469 -5.63 -1.06 -24.18
CA ALA A 469 -5.87 -0.06 -25.21
C ALA A 469 -5.52 1.37 -24.72
N LEU A 470 -5.83 1.71 -23.47
CA LEU A 470 -5.43 2.99 -22.88
C LEU A 470 -3.89 3.10 -22.74
N CYS A 471 -3.20 2.01 -22.40
CA CYS A 471 -1.73 1.98 -22.44
C CYS A 471 -1.19 2.22 -23.86
N ASP A 472 -1.83 1.66 -24.89
CA ASP A 472 -1.48 1.90 -26.30
C ASP A 472 -1.73 3.36 -26.70
N GLU A 473 -2.68 4.03 -26.08
CA GLU A 473 -2.88 5.48 -26.21
C GLU A 473 -1.86 6.35 -25.45
N GLY A 474 -0.92 5.73 -24.72
CA GLY A 474 0.17 6.41 -24.03
C GLY A 474 -0.06 6.58 -22.51
N ILE A 475 -1.15 6.08 -21.96
CA ILE A 475 -1.38 6.16 -20.51
C ILE A 475 -0.37 5.29 -19.74
N ARG A 476 0.21 5.85 -18.67
CA ARG A 476 1.19 5.22 -17.78
C ARG A 476 0.84 5.35 -16.30
N PHE A 477 -0.26 6.01 -15.98
CA PHE A 477 -0.74 6.17 -14.63
C PHE A 477 -2.27 6.04 -14.58
N PHE A 478 -2.78 5.19 -13.71
CA PHE A 478 -4.23 4.97 -13.53
C PHE A 478 -4.66 5.32 -12.12
N LYS A 479 -5.70 6.16 -11.99
CA LYS A 479 -6.45 6.36 -10.77
C LYS A 479 -7.74 5.55 -10.86
N TRP A 480 -7.86 4.48 -10.07
CA TRP A 480 -9.04 3.63 -10.04
C TRP A 480 -9.94 4.00 -8.87
N ASP A 481 -11.21 4.21 -9.17
CA ASP A 481 -12.21 4.74 -8.26
C ASP A 481 -13.46 3.82 -8.20
N ALA A 482 -14.35 4.09 -7.25
CA ALA A 482 -15.65 3.44 -7.06
C ALA A 482 -15.59 1.93 -6.77
N MET A 483 -14.53 1.46 -6.14
CA MET A 483 -14.34 0.04 -5.78
C MET A 483 -15.09 -0.30 -4.48
N ASN A 484 -16.41 -0.19 -4.50
CA ASN A 484 -17.26 -0.39 -3.33
C ASN A 484 -17.62 -1.86 -3.12
N THR A 485 -17.96 -2.20 -1.87
CA THR A 485 -18.50 -3.52 -1.50
C THR A 485 -19.92 -3.71 -2.04
N MET A 486 -20.33 -4.98 -2.22
CA MET A 486 -21.73 -5.31 -2.43
C MET A 486 -22.49 -5.31 -1.10
N SER A 487 -23.68 -4.71 -1.10
CA SER A 487 -24.51 -4.64 0.11
C SER A 487 -25.19 -5.98 0.42
N SER A 488 -25.17 -6.36 1.71
CA SER A 488 -25.93 -7.53 2.20
C SER A 488 -27.45 -7.32 2.24
N THR A 489 -27.93 -6.09 2.00
CA THR A 489 -29.39 -5.81 1.92
C THR A 489 -29.97 -6.11 0.55
N LEU A 490 -29.15 -6.32 -0.48
CA LEU A 490 -29.61 -6.64 -1.82
C LEU A 490 -30.12 -8.08 -1.90
N PRO A 491 -31.30 -8.33 -2.51
CA PRO A 491 -31.89 -9.65 -2.59
C PRO A 491 -31.29 -10.47 -3.72
N GLY A 492 -30.30 -11.25 -3.41
CA GLY A 492 -29.68 -12.17 -4.39
C GLY A 492 -28.82 -11.45 -5.42
N LEU A 493 -27.61 -11.92 -5.57
CA LEU A 493 -26.68 -11.48 -6.60
C LEU A 493 -26.45 -12.65 -7.56
N ASP A 494 -26.13 -12.36 -8.81
CA ASP A 494 -25.96 -13.38 -9.84
C ASP A 494 -24.52 -13.85 -10.03
N HIS A 495 -23.68 -13.64 -9.02
CA HIS A 495 -22.38 -14.27 -8.94
C HIS A 495 -22.36 -15.39 -7.87
N GLY A 496 -21.61 -16.44 -8.13
CA GLY A 496 -21.63 -17.65 -7.31
C GLY A 496 -22.90 -18.48 -7.52
N ASP A 497 -23.04 -19.56 -6.78
CA ASP A 497 -24.17 -20.50 -6.91
C ASP A 497 -25.48 -19.89 -6.39
N ALA A 498 -26.55 -20.02 -7.16
CA ALA A 498 -27.88 -19.51 -6.80
C ALA A 498 -28.50 -20.20 -5.57
N SER A 499 -27.96 -21.34 -5.13
CA SER A 499 -28.37 -22.00 -3.89
C SER A 499 -27.92 -21.26 -2.63
N TYR A 500 -26.90 -20.38 -2.74
CA TYR A 500 -26.41 -19.58 -1.63
C TYR A 500 -27.27 -18.34 -1.38
N SER A 501 -27.31 -17.91 -0.12
CA SER A 501 -28.01 -16.69 0.25
C SER A 501 -27.39 -15.44 -0.39
N PRO A 502 -28.11 -14.33 -0.54
CA PRO A 502 -27.56 -13.07 -1.01
C PRO A 502 -26.35 -12.60 -0.21
N ARG A 503 -26.35 -12.85 1.11
CA ARG A 503 -25.25 -12.48 1.97
C ARG A 503 -24.01 -13.31 1.68
N GLU A 504 -24.11 -14.62 1.54
CA GLU A 504 -22.98 -15.50 1.23
C GLU A 504 -22.34 -15.12 -0.10
N ARG A 505 -23.16 -14.80 -1.10
CA ARG A 505 -22.66 -14.33 -2.39
C ARG A 505 -21.99 -12.96 -2.30
N ALA A 506 -22.55 -12.04 -1.50
CA ALA A 506 -21.94 -10.75 -1.24
C ALA A 506 -20.59 -10.88 -0.49
N ASP A 507 -20.52 -11.75 0.51
CA ASP A 507 -19.28 -12.06 1.21
C ASP A 507 -18.22 -12.62 0.28
N ARG A 508 -18.60 -13.53 -0.60
CA ARG A 508 -17.71 -14.13 -1.56
C ARG A 508 -17.18 -13.10 -2.56
N TYR A 509 -18.05 -12.23 -3.07
CA TYR A 509 -17.65 -11.14 -3.94
C TYR A 509 -16.63 -10.20 -3.27
N ASN A 510 -16.95 -9.75 -2.07
CA ASN A 510 -16.10 -8.82 -1.31
C ASN A 510 -14.73 -9.43 -0.94
N TYR A 511 -14.68 -10.74 -0.71
CA TYR A 511 -13.42 -11.45 -0.50
C TYR A 511 -12.59 -11.56 -1.78
N LEU A 512 -13.22 -11.84 -2.91
CA LEU A 512 -12.53 -12.08 -4.19
C LEU A 512 -12.10 -10.79 -4.90
N LEU A 513 -12.83 -9.70 -4.72
CA LEU A 513 -12.60 -8.46 -5.43
C LEU A 513 -11.14 -7.96 -5.33
N PRO A 514 -10.46 -7.97 -4.15
CA PRO A 514 -9.05 -7.60 -4.05
C PRO A 514 -8.11 -8.46 -4.90
N PHE A 515 -8.40 -9.75 -5.05
CA PHE A 515 -7.60 -10.66 -5.87
C PHE A 515 -7.73 -10.33 -7.36
N TYR A 516 -8.96 -10.09 -7.83
CA TYR A 516 -9.21 -9.74 -9.23
C TYR A 516 -8.59 -8.38 -9.58
N VAL A 517 -8.74 -7.40 -8.71
CA VAL A 517 -8.13 -6.07 -8.91
C VAL A 517 -6.60 -6.15 -8.92
N THR A 518 -6.00 -6.88 -8.00
CA THR A 518 -4.54 -7.08 -7.97
C THR A 518 -4.04 -7.86 -9.20
N ARG A 519 -4.81 -8.86 -9.63
CA ARG A 519 -4.54 -9.59 -10.86
C ARG A 519 -4.61 -8.67 -12.09
N LEU A 520 -5.63 -7.80 -12.16
CA LEU A 520 -5.78 -6.83 -13.24
C LEU A 520 -4.56 -5.88 -13.29
N MET A 521 -4.10 -5.36 -12.15
CA MET A 521 -2.88 -4.54 -12.07
C MET A 521 -1.65 -5.30 -12.58
N ARG A 522 -1.49 -6.56 -12.18
CA ARG A 522 -0.35 -7.41 -12.58
C ARG A 522 -0.34 -7.67 -14.07
N GLU A 523 -1.47 -8.11 -14.64
CA GLU A 523 -1.58 -8.41 -16.07
C GLU A 523 -1.44 -7.13 -16.93
N LEU A 524 -1.88 -5.98 -16.40
CA LEU A 524 -1.66 -4.69 -17.03
C LEU A 524 -0.17 -4.31 -17.01
N ARG A 525 0.53 -4.51 -15.89
CA ARG A 525 1.97 -4.25 -15.78
C ARG A 525 2.82 -5.22 -16.61
N GLU A 526 2.39 -6.47 -16.77
CA GLU A 526 3.03 -7.40 -17.70
C GLU A 526 2.97 -6.90 -19.14
N TYR A 527 1.89 -6.21 -19.50
CA TYR A 527 1.70 -5.57 -20.80
C TYR A 527 2.44 -4.22 -20.92
N CYS A 528 2.35 -3.39 -19.89
CA CYS A 528 2.92 -2.04 -19.80
C CYS A 528 3.77 -1.94 -18.52
N PRO A 529 5.10 -2.29 -18.58
CA PRO A 529 5.92 -2.50 -17.37
C PRO A 529 6.13 -1.28 -16.46
N ASP A 530 5.99 -0.07 -17.00
CA ASP A 530 6.19 1.21 -16.29
C ASP A 530 4.86 1.82 -15.78
N VAL A 531 3.75 1.06 -15.88
CA VAL A 531 2.46 1.54 -15.42
C VAL A 531 2.38 1.60 -13.90
N VAL A 532 1.80 2.68 -13.38
CA VAL A 532 1.44 2.86 -11.97
C VAL A 532 -0.07 2.86 -11.83
N VAL A 533 -0.57 2.16 -10.83
CA VAL A 533 -1.99 2.16 -10.47
C VAL A 533 -2.16 2.60 -9.03
N GLU A 534 -3.03 3.59 -8.81
CA GLU A 534 -3.49 3.97 -7.47
C GLU A 534 -4.97 3.65 -7.28
N ILE A 535 -5.31 3.19 -6.08
CA ILE A 535 -6.69 2.95 -5.66
C ILE A 535 -7.17 4.11 -4.81
N ASP A 536 -8.26 4.73 -5.21
CA ASP A 536 -8.87 5.83 -4.47
C ASP A 536 -9.59 5.31 -3.21
N LEU A 537 -9.11 5.75 -2.04
CA LEU A 537 -9.66 5.43 -0.71
C LEU A 537 -10.47 6.59 -0.11
N THR A 538 -10.85 7.56 -0.92
CA THR A 538 -11.46 8.81 -0.44
C THR A 538 -12.84 8.60 0.20
N GLU A 539 -13.58 7.60 -0.24
CA GLU A 539 -14.95 7.33 0.21
C GLU A 539 -15.02 6.18 1.23
N PRO A 540 -16.00 6.20 2.16
CA PRO A 540 -16.03 5.27 3.29
C PRO A 540 -16.30 3.81 2.92
N GLU A 541 -16.98 3.57 1.81
CA GLU A 541 -17.39 2.23 1.40
C GLU A 541 -16.33 1.48 0.57
N ARG A 542 -15.10 2.01 0.48
CA ARG A 542 -14.03 1.38 -0.29
C ARG A 542 -13.60 0.07 0.35
N CYS A 543 -13.66 -1.01 -0.40
CA CYS A 543 -13.43 -2.38 0.07
C CYS A 543 -11.97 -2.85 -0.09
N LEU A 544 -11.10 -2.04 -0.70
CA LEU A 544 -9.74 -2.43 -1.04
C LEU A 544 -8.69 -1.88 -0.07
N ILE A 545 -9.09 -1.58 1.16
CA ILE A 545 -8.19 -1.14 2.22
C ILE A 545 -7.55 -2.37 2.87
N GLY A 546 -6.25 -2.51 2.72
CA GLY A 546 -5.47 -3.65 3.20
C GLY A 546 -4.23 -3.88 2.35
N LEU A 547 -3.52 -4.97 2.54
CA LEU A 547 -2.23 -5.16 1.89
C LEU A 547 -2.32 -5.74 0.47
N GLN A 548 -3.46 -6.32 0.08
CA GLN A 548 -3.58 -7.02 -1.21
C GLN A 548 -3.22 -6.12 -2.41
N VAL A 549 -3.81 -4.94 -2.49
CA VAL A 549 -3.59 -4.02 -3.62
C VAL A 549 -2.18 -3.43 -3.64
N LEU A 550 -1.51 -3.39 -2.48
CA LEU A 550 -0.12 -2.93 -2.37
C LEU A 550 0.90 -3.92 -2.98
N GLN A 551 0.47 -5.13 -3.36
CA GLN A 551 1.32 -6.04 -4.13
C GLN A 551 1.70 -5.47 -5.50
N GLU A 552 0.86 -4.62 -6.09
CA GLU A 552 1.04 -4.14 -7.47
C GLU A 552 0.89 -2.62 -7.60
N GLY A 553 0.17 -1.96 -6.67
CA GLY A 553 -0.18 -0.55 -6.76
C GLY A 553 0.08 0.26 -5.49
N LYS A 554 -0.56 1.40 -5.38
CA LYS A 554 -0.51 2.31 -4.24
C LYS A 554 -1.89 2.88 -3.94
N TYR A 555 -2.01 3.63 -2.84
CA TYR A 555 -3.26 4.28 -2.44
C TYR A 555 -3.28 5.75 -2.86
N TYR A 556 -4.45 6.21 -3.27
CA TYR A 556 -4.78 7.62 -3.36
C TYR A 556 -5.73 8.01 -2.24
N PHE A 557 -5.47 9.13 -1.61
CA PHE A 557 -6.37 9.68 -0.62
C PHE A 557 -6.41 11.21 -0.68
N ILE A 558 -7.62 11.75 -0.75
CA ILE A 558 -7.90 13.15 -0.49
C ILE A 558 -9.18 13.21 0.34
N ASN A 559 -9.25 14.08 1.32
CA ASN A 559 -10.48 14.25 2.06
C ASN A 559 -11.52 15.01 1.23
N ASN A 560 -12.51 14.31 0.72
CA ASN A 560 -13.66 14.86 0.00
C ASN A 560 -14.77 15.39 0.92
N GLY A 561 -14.61 15.31 2.23
CA GLY A 561 -15.68 15.45 3.23
C GLY A 561 -16.29 16.83 3.36
N SER A 562 -15.76 17.87 2.72
CA SER A 562 -16.32 19.20 2.77
C SER A 562 -17.15 19.55 1.52
N SER A 563 -18.35 20.05 1.73
CA SER A 563 -19.14 20.70 0.68
C SER A 563 -18.60 22.09 0.29
N LYS A 564 -17.68 22.64 1.09
CA LYS A 564 -17.10 23.96 0.89
C LYS A 564 -15.73 23.84 0.23
N TYR A 565 -15.75 23.71 -1.08
CA TYR A 565 -14.51 23.66 -1.87
C TYR A 565 -13.74 24.99 -1.89
N ASN A 566 -14.23 26.03 -1.25
CA ASN A 566 -13.62 27.36 -1.22
C ASN A 566 -12.72 27.58 0.01
N ASP A 567 -12.66 26.64 0.94
CA ASP A 567 -11.82 26.75 2.15
C ASP A 567 -10.72 25.70 2.13
N TYR A 568 -9.92 25.73 1.06
CA TYR A 568 -8.86 24.74 0.86
C TYR A 568 -7.58 25.09 1.59
N SER A 569 -7.27 26.37 1.78
CA SER A 569 -6.02 26.77 2.41
C SER A 569 -5.89 26.29 3.86
N ARG A 570 -6.98 26.35 4.62
CA ARG A 570 -6.98 25.85 6.00
C ARG A 570 -7.48 24.42 6.13
N TYR A 571 -8.60 24.16 5.49
CA TYR A 571 -9.36 22.96 5.73
C TYR A 571 -8.66 21.71 5.18
N ARG A 572 -8.32 21.73 3.91
CA ARG A 572 -7.71 20.57 3.25
C ARG A 572 -6.31 20.26 3.77
N THR A 573 -5.50 21.27 3.96
CA THR A 573 -4.14 21.11 4.47
C THR A 573 -4.13 20.47 5.86
N ARG A 574 -4.96 20.94 6.77
CA ARG A 574 -5.12 20.35 8.10
C ARG A 574 -5.66 18.92 8.03
N SER A 575 -6.65 18.70 7.20
CA SER A 575 -7.24 17.40 6.96
C SER A 575 -6.19 16.39 6.45
N VAL A 576 -5.41 16.76 5.45
CA VAL A 576 -4.32 15.92 4.92
C VAL A 576 -3.28 15.63 6.00
N ARG A 577 -2.84 16.63 6.78
CA ARG A 577 -1.89 16.39 7.88
C ARG A 577 -2.49 15.53 8.99
N THR A 578 -3.79 15.66 9.29
CA THR A 578 -4.48 14.75 10.24
C THR A 578 -4.42 13.30 9.75
N VAL A 579 -4.60 13.07 8.45
CA VAL A 579 -4.47 11.74 7.84
C VAL A 579 -3.03 11.25 7.94
N ILE A 580 -2.04 12.07 7.57
CA ILE A 580 -0.62 11.74 7.69
C ILE A 580 -0.28 11.31 9.12
N ASN A 581 -0.80 12.01 10.12
CA ASN A 581 -0.60 11.67 11.54
C ASN A 581 -1.16 10.30 11.93
N LYS A 582 -2.05 9.72 11.12
CA LYS A 582 -2.59 8.38 11.33
C LYS A 582 -1.80 7.28 10.63
N TYR A 583 -0.98 7.62 9.63
CA TYR A 583 -0.20 6.61 8.88
C TYR A 583 1.26 6.56 9.27
N ALA A 584 1.83 7.69 9.69
CA ALA A 584 3.27 7.84 9.89
C ALA A 584 3.87 6.89 10.94
N GLU A 585 3.04 6.13 11.66
CA GLU A 585 3.53 5.16 12.64
C GLU A 585 4.28 3.99 12.00
N PHE A 586 3.80 3.47 10.85
CA PHE A 586 4.42 2.29 10.22
C PHE A 586 4.27 2.23 8.69
N MET A 587 3.58 3.16 8.06
CA MET A 587 3.39 3.17 6.62
C MET A 587 4.26 4.26 5.98
N PRO A 588 5.15 3.89 5.04
CA PRO A 588 5.97 4.87 4.33
C PRO A 588 5.12 5.71 3.39
N GLN A 589 5.52 6.95 3.18
CA GLN A 589 4.78 7.90 2.36
C GLN A 589 4.64 7.46 0.89
N GLU A 590 5.57 6.68 0.39
CA GLU A 590 5.62 6.24 -1.01
C GLU A 590 4.46 5.31 -1.39
N VAL A 591 3.77 4.72 -0.40
CA VAL A 591 2.57 3.90 -0.66
C VAL A 591 1.30 4.74 -0.85
N PHE A 592 1.38 6.07 -0.66
CA PHE A 592 0.25 6.98 -0.78
C PHE A 592 0.52 8.11 -1.77
N THR A 593 -0.53 8.55 -2.44
CA THR A 593 -0.62 9.85 -3.08
C THR A 593 -1.63 10.69 -2.31
N TYR A 594 -1.20 11.85 -1.79
CA TYR A 594 -2.09 12.85 -1.19
C TYR A 594 -2.10 14.09 -2.05
N ALA A 595 -3.25 14.75 -2.14
CA ALA A 595 -3.35 15.99 -2.88
C ALA A 595 -3.83 17.13 -1.99
N VAL A 596 -3.15 18.25 -2.05
CA VAL A 596 -3.58 19.53 -1.50
C VAL A 596 -4.01 20.46 -2.64
N TYR A 597 -4.75 21.48 -2.30
CA TYR A 597 -5.26 22.46 -3.26
C TYR A 597 -4.52 23.79 -3.08
N PRO A 598 -3.56 24.15 -3.94
CA PRO A 598 -3.05 25.50 -3.97
C PRO A 598 -4.12 26.39 -4.58
N HIS A 599 -4.75 27.21 -3.76
CA HIS A 599 -5.86 28.04 -4.19
C HIS A 599 -5.37 29.19 -5.06
N ASP A 600 -6.03 29.43 -6.18
CA ASP A 600 -5.70 30.48 -7.16
C ASP A 600 -5.76 31.90 -6.59
N MET A 601 -6.59 32.12 -5.60
CA MET A 601 -6.79 33.40 -4.92
C MET A 601 -5.97 33.56 -3.64
N ASP A 602 -5.18 32.55 -3.29
CA ASP A 602 -4.41 32.56 -2.06
C ASP A 602 -3.30 33.62 -2.10
N PRO A 603 -3.14 34.40 -1.03
CA PRO A 603 -1.92 35.16 -0.82
C PRO A 603 -0.70 34.25 -0.85
N ASP A 604 0.48 34.77 -1.14
CA ASP A 604 1.72 33.98 -1.25
C ASP A 604 2.00 33.11 -0.02
N HIS A 605 1.68 33.59 1.19
CA HIS A 605 1.87 32.79 2.41
C HIS A 605 0.94 31.58 2.49
N ALA A 606 -0.31 31.71 2.01
CA ALA A 606 -1.24 30.58 1.96
C ALA A 606 -0.85 29.57 0.88
N LEU A 607 -0.28 30.03 -0.23
CA LEU A 607 0.32 29.17 -1.24
C LEU A 607 1.48 28.34 -0.64
N ASP A 608 2.40 28.98 0.09
CA ASP A 608 3.50 28.30 0.77
C ASP A 608 2.99 27.27 1.78
N TYR A 609 1.95 27.61 2.55
CA TYR A 609 1.32 26.71 3.51
C TYR A 609 0.74 25.46 2.83
N ASN A 610 0.06 25.62 1.70
CA ASN A 610 -0.46 24.52 0.90
C ASN A 610 0.65 23.63 0.35
N VAL A 611 1.67 24.23 -0.28
CA VAL A 611 2.78 23.49 -0.89
C VAL A 611 3.62 22.80 0.18
N THR A 612 3.91 23.46 1.31
CA THR A 612 4.63 22.86 2.43
C THR A 612 3.85 21.64 2.99
N THR A 613 2.52 21.70 3.03
CA THR A 613 1.69 20.53 3.38
C THR A 613 1.86 19.39 2.36
N ALA A 614 1.87 19.68 1.07
CA ALA A 614 2.12 18.67 0.03
C ALA A 614 3.51 18.02 0.16
N LEU A 615 4.51 18.77 0.61
CA LEU A 615 5.86 18.25 0.87
C LEU A 615 5.95 17.33 2.11
N THR A 616 5.00 17.43 3.02
CA THR A 616 4.99 16.62 4.26
C THR A 616 4.82 15.14 3.95
N ALA A 617 3.94 14.79 3.01
CA ALA A 617 3.81 13.44 2.44
C ALA A 617 2.92 13.47 1.18
N GLY A 618 3.13 12.51 0.27
CA GLY A 618 2.25 12.20 -0.86
C GLY A 618 2.32 13.13 -2.05
N HIS A 619 2.88 14.32 -1.92
CA HIS A 619 3.36 15.24 -2.97
C HIS A 619 2.38 15.60 -4.10
N GLY A 620 1.05 15.45 -3.90
CA GLY A 620 0.04 15.77 -4.90
C GLY A 620 -0.45 17.22 -4.81
N ILE A 621 -0.81 17.79 -5.95
CA ILE A 621 -1.56 19.04 -6.03
C ILE A 621 -2.85 18.85 -6.83
N TRP A 622 -3.86 19.62 -6.47
CA TRP A 622 -5.21 19.47 -6.99
C TRP A 622 -5.89 20.84 -7.06
N GLY A 623 -6.04 21.39 -8.22
CA GLY A 623 -6.57 22.76 -8.35
C GLY A 623 -6.82 23.19 -9.78
N ASN A 624 -7.12 24.48 -9.96
CA ASN A 624 -7.26 25.13 -11.25
C ASN A 624 -6.02 26.01 -11.49
N LEU A 625 -5.01 25.44 -12.11
CA LEU A 625 -3.70 26.08 -12.27
C LEU A 625 -3.72 27.28 -13.23
N ALA A 626 -4.71 27.35 -14.11
CA ALA A 626 -4.88 28.50 -15.02
C ALA A 626 -5.23 29.80 -14.28
N LEU A 627 -5.82 29.70 -13.10
CA LEU A 627 -6.11 30.85 -12.27
C LEU A 627 -4.90 31.35 -11.46
N MET A 628 -3.84 30.56 -11.38
CA MET A 628 -2.59 30.95 -10.73
C MET A 628 -1.77 31.87 -11.64
N THR A 629 -1.14 32.88 -11.05
CA THR A 629 -0.17 33.72 -11.77
C THR A 629 1.09 32.93 -12.14
N PRO A 630 1.86 33.36 -13.16
CA PRO A 630 3.16 32.73 -13.47
C PRO A 630 4.12 32.70 -12.26
N GLY A 631 4.10 33.74 -11.41
CA GLY A 631 4.91 33.82 -10.19
C GLY A 631 4.51 32.75 -9.16
N GLN A 632 3.22 32.51 -8.97
CA GLN A 632 2.72 31.45 -8.09
C GLN A 632 3.09 30.05 -8.60
N ARG A 633 2.94 29.78 -9.90
CA ARG A 633 3.36 28.50 -10.50
C ARG A 633 4.88 28.29 -10.37
N ALA A 634 5.68 29.29 -10.64
CA ALA A 634 7.13 29.25 -10.45
C ALA A 634 7.51 28.97 -8.98
N ARG A 635 6.73 29.49 -8.02
CA ARG A 635 6.93 29.26 -6.59
C ARG A 635 6.61 27.80 -6.21
N VAL A 636 5.55 27.22 -6.72
CA VAL A 636 5.26 25.77 -6.54
C VAL A 636 6.40 24.94 -7.10
N LYS A 637 6.83 25.24 -8.34
CA LYS A 637 7.96 24.56 -8.98
C LYS A 637 9.23 24.64 -8.15
N TYR A 638 9.52 25.79 -7.59
CA TYR A 638 10.69 25.98 -6.73
C TYR A 638 10.73 24.96 -5.58
N TYR A 639 9.60 24.80 -4.87
CA TYR A 639 9.52 23.81 -3.77
C TYR A 639 9.66 22.36 -4.26
N PHE A 640 9.01 22.02 -5.36
CA PHE A 640 9.09 20.67 -5.92
C PHE A 640 10.47 20.33 -6.44
N ASP A 641 11.14 21.28 -7.11
CA ASP A 641 12.53 21.09 -7.56
C ASP A 641 13.49 20.87 -6.39
N ARG A 642 13.28 21.55 -5.24
CA ARG A 642 14.13 21.36 -4.04
C ARG A 642 13.83 20.02 -3.38
N ALA A 643 12.57 19.66 -3.24
CA ALA A 643 12.17 18.37 -2.70
C ALA A 643 12.69 17.20 -3.56
N SER A 644 12.69 17.31 -4.88
CA SER A 644 13.24 16.31 -5.79
C SER A 644 14.74 16.03 -5.56
N GLN A 645 15.49 16.96 -4.96
CA GLN A 645 16.89 16.75 -4.62
C GLN A 645 17.06 15.95 -3.31
N VAL A 646 16.02 15.88 -2.47
CA VAL A 646 16.10 15.22 -1.15
C VAL A 646 15.34 13.89 -1.13
N LEU A 647 14.15 13.85 -1.69
CA LEU A 647 13.22 12.70 -1.57
C LEU A 647 13.83 11.35 -1.98
N PRO A 648 14.62 11.22 -3.07
CA PRO A 648 15.24 9.95 -3.42
C PRO A 648 16.21 9.41 -2.35
N HIS A 649 16.83 10.32 -1.56
CA HIS A 649 17.81 9.99 -0.53
C HIS A 649 17.20 9.68 0.83
N VAL A 650 15.94 10.05 1.05
CA VAL A 650 15.16 9.74 2.25
C VAL A 650 14.06 8.71 1.98
N ARG A 651 14.12 8.02 0.84
CA ARG A 651 13.15 6.97 0.48
C ARG A 651 13.07 5.93 1.58
N GLY A 652 11.86 5.63 2.01
CA GLY A 652 11.58 4.68 3.08
C GLY A 652 11.81 5.21 4.50
N ALA A 653 12.29 6.42 4.65
CA ALA A 653 12.33 7.04 5.96
C ALA A 653 10.90 7.33 6.44
N MET A 654 10.61 6.88 7.67
CA MET A 654 9.34 7.20 8.30
C MET A 654 9.25 8.70 8.56
N VAL A 655 8.05 9.25 8.47
CA VAL A 655 7.79 10.65 8.82
C VAL A 655 7.83 10.79 10.35
N GLU A 656 8.95 11.27 10.87
CA GLU A 656 9.05 11.65 12.28
C GLU A 656 8.20 12.90 12.51
N ARG A 657 7.36 12.89 13.53
CA ARG A 657 6.48 14.02 13.84
C ARG A 657 6.59 14.46 15.28
N THR A 658 6.46 15.75 15.51
CA THR A 658 6.33 16.36 16.83
C THR A 658 5.11 17.27 16.82
N GLY A 659 4.25 17.10 17.80
CA GLY A 659 2.98 17.81 17.87
C GLY A 659 1.86 17.20 17.01
N ALA A 660 0.62 17.49 17.37
CA ALA A 660 -0.56 17.25 16.55
C ALA A 660 -0.80 18.44 15.62
N VAL A 661 -1.76 18.32 14.71
CA VAL A 661 -2.18 19.44 13.87
C VAL A 661 -2.62 20.61 14.74
N ASP A 662 -2.11 21.80 14.45
CA ASP A 662 -2.29 23.05 15.20
C ASP A 662 -1.56 23.14 16.56
N ASP A 663 -0.73 22.18 16.91
CA ASP A 663 0.17 22.34 18.06
C ASP A 663 1.24 23.42 17.80
N THR A 664 1.98 23.77 18.86
CA THR A 664 3.03 24.78 18.83
C THR A 664 4.33 24.20 19.38
N PRO A 665 5.26 23.70 18.55
CA PRO A 665 5.19 23.56 17.10
C PRO A 665 4.54 22.22 16.63
N GLU A 666 4.16 22.17 15.35
CA GLU A 666 3.83 20.98 14.60
C GLU A 666 4.93 20.76 13.55
N VAL A 667 5.79 19.73 13.70
CA VAL A 667 6.95 19.50 12.84
C VAL A 667 6.94 18.09 12.29
N TYR A 668 7.23 17.96 11.00
CA TYR A 668 7.43 16.69 10.30
C TYR A 668 8.82 16.64 9.70
N MET A 669 9.47 15.50 9.85
CA MET A 669 10.84 15.32 9.39
C MET A 669 11.01 13.93 8.77
N GLN A 670 11.63 13.90 7.59
CA GLN A 670 12.14 12.69 6.96
C GLN A 670 13.65 12.86 6.77
N ARG A 671 14.43 11.91 7.21
CA ARG A 671 15.87 12.02 7.17
C ARG A 671 16.57 10.69 6.97
N SER A 672 17.74 10.74 6.35
CA SER A 672 18.72 9.67 6.33
C SER A 672 19.94 10.12 7.13
N PHE A 673 20.13 9.52 8.31
CA PHE A 673 21.21 9.92 9.20
C PHE A 673 22.58 9.83 8.49
N GLU A 674 22.86 8.68 7.88
CA GLU A 674 24.16 8.40 7.26
C GLU A 674 24.46 9.25 6.03
N THR A 675 23.46 9.57 5.24
CA THR A 675 23.65 10.32 4.00
C THR A 675 23.59 11.83 4.19
N GLY A 676 23.13 12.29 5.36
CA GLY A 676 23.02 13.71 5.68
C GLY A 676 21.84 14.43 5.03
N TYR A 677 20.95 13.71 4.31
CA TYR A 677 19.76 14.31 3.70
C TYR A 677 18.59 14.35 4.67
N ALA A 678 17.84 15.46 4.66
CA ALA A 678 16.58 15.58 5.37
C ALA A 678 15.62 16.56 4.70
N LEU A 679 14.32 16.26 4.81
CA LEU A 679 13.23 17.17 4.49
C LEU A 679 12.50 17.49 5.79
N VAL A 680 12.39 18.78 6.12
CA VAL A 680 11.70 19.26 7.33
C VAL A 680 10.59 20.21 6.91
N THR A 681 9.38 19.99 7.41
CA THR A 681 8.24 20.91 7.28
C THR A 681 7.71 21.24 8.68
N ALA A 682 7.43 22.51 8.92
CA ALA A 682 7.00 22.99 10.22
C ALA A 682 5.79 23.94 10.09
N PHE A 683 4.86 23.80 11.03
CA PHE A 683 3.65 24.62 11.19
C PHE A 683 3.49 24.98 12.66
N SER A 684 2.58 25.90 12.97
CA SER A 684 2.32 26.25 14.37
C SER A 684 0.94 26.84 14.58
N GLY A 685 0.27 26.43 15.63
CA GLY A 685 -1.01 27.00 16.05
C GLY A 685 -0.89 28.39 16.70
N ASN A 686 0.29 28.75 17.20
CA ASN A 686 0.61 30.04 17.80
C ASN A 686 2.03 30.49 17.40
N ALA A 687 2.42 31.69 17.79
CA ALA A 687 3.78 32.17 17.57
C ALA A 687 4.80 31.21 18.26
N TYR A 688 5.83 30.83 17.53
CA TYR A 688 6.90 29.93 17.95
C TYR A 688 8.26 30.45 17.50
N ALA A 689 9.25 30.41 18.36
CA ALA A 689 10.62 30.75 18.04
C ALA A 689 11.59 29.90 18.88
N ALA A 690 12.27 28.97 18.25
CA ALA A 690 13.34 28.18 18.87
C ALA A 690 14.19 27.49 17.78
N ASP A 691 15.40 27.07 18.18
CA ASP A 691 16.23 26.23 17.33
C ASP A 691 15.71 24.80 17.33
N TRP A 692 15.53 24.24 16.13
CA TRP A 692 15.05 22.87 15.90
C TRP A 692 16.21 21.97 15.47
N PRO A 693 16.53 20.89 16.21
CA PRO A 693 17.60 19.99 15.85
C PRO A 693 17.16 18.97 14.80
N VAL A 694 17.98 18.78 13.78
CA VAL A 694 17.87 17.72 12.78
C VAL A 694 19.07 16.80 12.93
N ALA A 695 18.89 15.65 13.55
CA ALA A 695 19.96 14.68 13.80
C ALA A 695 20.32 13.95 12.49
N VAL A 696 21.43 14.33 11.90
CA VAL A 696 22.08 13.72 10.72
C VAL A 696 23.60 13.73 10.92
N ASP A 697 24.34 12.92 10.17
CA ASP A 697 25.80 13.03 10.20
C ASP A 697 26.24 14.41 9.67
N PRO A 698 26.75 15.33 10.52
CA PRO A 698 27.08 16.66 10.08
C PRO A 698 28.26 16.68 9.08
N THR A 699 29.03 15.60 9.01
CA THR A 699 30.14 15.48 8.04
C THR A 699 29.66 15.12 6.64
N ALA A 700 28.46 14.59 6.54
CA ALA A 700 27.80 14.26 5.28
C ALA A 700 27.01 15.45 4.72
N VAL A 701 26.71 16.48 5.50
CA VAL A 701 25.87 17.62 5.06
C VAL A 701 26.62 18.54 4.14
N LEU A 702 26.07 18.80 2.95
CA LEU A 702 26.51 19.81 1.99
C LEU A 702 26.01 21.22 2.36
N GLY A 703 24.78 21.32 2.85
CA GLY A 703 24.14 22.58 3.28
C GLY A 703 22.62 22.45 3.32
N VAL A 704 21.93 23.56 3.56
CA VAL A 704 20.46 23.62 3.65
C VAL A 704 19.91 24.66 2.69
N LEU A 705 18.88 24.25 1.93
CA LEU A 705 18.12 25.15 1.06
C LEU A 705 16.87 25.66 1.78
N ASN A 706 16.41 26.84 1.38
CA ASN A 706 15.15 27.48 1.78
C ASN A 706 15.03 27.88 3.26
N HIS A 707 16.04 27.63 4.11
CA HIS A 707 15.98 27.97 5.53
C HIS A 707 17.37 28.40 6.07
N PRO A 708 17.44 29.36 7.02
CA PRO A 708 18.65 29.60 7.80
C PRO A 708 19.06 28.35 8.59
N PHE A 709 20.36 28.15 8.81
CA PHE A 709 20.84 26.99 9.56
C PHE A 709 22.25 27.20 10.11
N SER A 710 22.62 26.30 11.03
CA SER A 710 24.02 26.08 11.42
C SER A 710 24.28 24.59 11.64
N LEU A 711 25.46 24.11 11.27
CA LEU A 711 25.92 22.77 11.65
C LEU A 711 26.33 22.77 13.13
N CYS A 712 26.02 21.68 13.82
CA CYS A 712 26.43 21.40 15.19
C CYS A 712 27.01 19.98 15.28
N GLY A 713 27.48 19.57 16.46
CA GLY A 713 28.11 18.27 16.65
C GLY A 713 27.21 17.07 16.32
N ASP A 714 25.87 17.25 16.45
CA ASP A 714 24.88 16.20 16.29
C ASP A 714 24.02 16.35 15.01
N GLY A 715 24.36 17.30 14.11
CA GLY A 715 23.63 17.51 12.87
C GLY A 715 23.43 18.97 12.49
N VAL A 716 22.19 19.35 12.18
CA VAL A 716 21.79 20.68 11.71
C VAL A 716 20.85 21.32 12.73
N LEU A 717 21.04 22.59 13.04
CA LEU A 717 20.10 23.42 13.79
C LEU A 717 19.37 24.37 12.83
N LEU A 718 18.03 24.33 12.87
CA LEU A 718 17.14 25.23 12.10
C LEU A 718 16.51 26.26 13.05
N PRO A 719 16.81 27.55 12.96
CA PRO A 719 16.16 28.58 13.78
C PRO A 719 14.72 28.81 13.31
N LEU A 720 13.78 27.99 13.76
CA LEU A 720 12.38 28.11 13.40
C LEU A 720 11.77 29.38 14.01
N LYS A 721 11.15 30.21 13.16
CA LYS A 721 10.36 31.37 13.57
C LYS A 721 9.05 31.33 12.82
N LEU A 722 7.97 31.01 13.53
CA LEU A 722 6.62 30.93 13.02
C LEU A 722 5.75 31.96 13.76
N THR A 723 5.00 32.75 13.02
CA THR A 723 4.21 33.88 13.58
C THR A 723 2.85 33.45 14.13
N GLY A 724 2.38 32.26 13.78
CA GLY A 724 1.12 31.71 14.25
C GLY A 724 0.43 30.82 13.23
N PRO A 725 -0.90 30.66 13.33
CA PRO A 725 -1.66 29.84 12.36
C PRO A 725 -1.43 30.31 10.93
N GLU A 726 -1.35 29.37 10.00
CA GLU A 726 -1.10 29.62 8.57
C GLU A 726 0.33 30.02 8.19
N ASP A 727 1.22 30.17 9.17
CA ASP A 727 2.64 30.32 8.87
C ASP A 727 3.31 28.92 8.83
N CYS A 728 4.35 28.78 8.00
CA CYS A 728 5.04 27.52 7.81
C CYS A 728 6.51 27.75 7.48
N ALA A 729 7.30 26.72 7.69
CA ALA A 729 8.69 26.66 7.23
C ALA A 729 8.95 25.32 6.54
N SER A 730 9.82 25.32 5.55
CA SER A 730 10.40 24.13 4.96
C SER A 730 11.89 24.27 4.81
N ALA A 731 12.62 23.19 5.11
CA ALA A 731 14.06 23.11 4.98
C ALA A 731 14.44 21.82 4.22
N PHE A 732 15.34 21.97 3.25
CA PHE A 732 15.86 20.87 2.45
C PHE A 732 17.35 20.70 2.78
N VAL A 733 17.68 19.74 3.62
CA VAL A 733 19.06 19.41 3.98
C VAL A 733 19.62 18.53 2.86
N LEU A 734 20.66 19.03 2.22
CA LEU A 734 21.41 18.32 1.19
C LEU A 734 22.59 17.59 1.81
N GLY A 735 22.73 16.31 1.51
CA GLY A 735 23.89 15.50 1.89
C GLY A 735 24.89 15.38 0.75
N ASP A 736 26.11 15.13 1.11
CA ASP A 736 27.17 14.76 0.17
C ASP A 736 28.31 14.05 0.94
N ARG A 737 28.59 12.82 0.57
CA ARG A 737 29.65 12.02 1.23
C ARG A 737 31.09 12.38 0.79
N GLY A 738 31.30 13.50 0.07
CA GLY A 738 32.66 13.88 -0.38
C GLY A 738 33.43 14.70 0.65
N ASP A 739 34.76 14.65 0.59
CA ASP A 739 35.66 15.54 1.30
C ASP A 739 35.66 16.98 0.72
N GLY A 740 34.67 17.32 -0.07
CA GLY A 740 34.54 18.57 -0.76
C GLY A 740 34.11 19.75 0.12
N PRO A 741 34.01 20.95 -0.49
CA PRO A 741 33.53 22.11 0.23
C PRO A 741 32.08 21.94 0.64
N ALA A 742 31.66 22.59 1.74
CA ALA A 742 30.32 22.53 2.28
C ALA A 742 29.92 23.84 2.95
N VAL A 743 28.65 24.20 2.94
CA VAL A 743 28.11 25.33 3.69
C VAL A 743 27.90 24.90 5.15
N LEU A 744 28.54 25.59 6.08
CA LEU A 744 28.48 25.28 7.52
C LEU A 744 27.36 26.02 8.26
N SER A 745 27.04 27.24 7.79
CA SER A 745 25.95 28.03 8.32
C SER A 745 25.48 29.08 7.32
N SER A 746 24.21 29.49 7.49
CA SER A 746 23.61 30.59 6.76
C SER A 746 22.61 31.34 7.65
N THR A 747 22.68 32.69 7.64
CA THR A 747 21.73 33.53 8.37
C THR A 747 20.43 33.80 7.57
N GLY A 748 20.40 33.41 6.29
CA GLY A 748 19.26 33.57 5.39
C GLY A 748 19.01 32.29 4.57
N ARG A 749 18.22 32.40 3.50
CA ARG A 749 17.78 31.29 2.68
C ARG A 749 18.60 31.19 1.39
N LEU A 750 19.22 30.04 1.17
CA LEU A 750 19.82 29.65 -0.10
C LEU A 750 18.74 29.07 -1.04
N SER A 751 18.80 29.45 -2.31
CA SER A 751 17.97 28.81 -3.36
C SER A 751 18.68 27.62 -3.98
N ASP A 752 19.99 27.69 -4.15
CA ASP A 752 20.77 26.67 -4.81
C ASP A 752 22.14 26.46 -4.11
N ILE A 753 22.52 25.21 -4.02
CA ILE A 753 23.86 24.74 -3.64
C ILE A 753 24.23 23.69 -4.68
N ILE A 754 25.14 24.03 -5.60
CA ILE A 754 25.55 23.15 -6.70
C ILE A 754 27.04 22.92 -6.60
N ARG A 755 27.45 21.65 -6.57
CA ARG A 755 28.86 21.26 -6.71
C ARG A 755 29.17 21.14 -8.20
N GLU A 756 30.10 21.97 -8.68
CA GLU A 756 30.57 21.95 -10.04
C GLU A 756 31.53 20.76 -10.28
N GLU A 757 31.74 20.37 -11.54
CA GLU A 757 32.62 19.25 -11.91
C GLU A 757 34.08 19.45 -11.47
N ASP A 758 34.56 20.71 -11.38
CA ASP A 758 35.88 21.07 -10.88
C ASP A 758 35.98 21.07 -9.36
N GLY A 759 34.87 20.81 -8.65
CA GLY A 759 34.79 20.70 -7.20
C GLY A 759 34.54 22.03 -6.46
N HIS A 760 34.28 23.14 -7.17
CA HIS A 760 33.81 24.37 -6.57
C HIS A 760 32.33 24.29 -6.19
N LEU A 761 31.88 25.09 -5.21
CA LEU A 761 30.48 25.29 -4.88
C LEU A 761 29.96 26.58 -5.52
N ARG A 762 28.91 26.45 -6.30
CA ARG A 762 28.07 27.56 -6.73
C ARG A 762 26.90 27.70 -5.79
N LEU A 763 26.74 28.87 -5.20
CA LEU A 763 25.72 29.20 -4.21
C LEU A 763 24.89 30.39 -4.71
N LYS A 764 23.58 30.31 -4.51
CA LYS A 764 22.66 31.39 -4.86
C LYS A 764 21.75 31.75 -3.68
N ALA A 765 21.63 33.03 -3.39
CA ALA A 765 20.85 33.55 -2.28
C ALA A 765 19.40 33.87 -2.65
N LEU A 766 18.44 33.51 -1.82
CA LEU A 766 17.05 34.00 -1.89
C LEU A 766 16.90 35.30 -1.10
N THR A 767 17.56 35.41 0.02
CA THR A 767 17.52 36.56 0.92
C THR A 767 18.92 37.06 1.17
N ASP A 768 19.05 38.29 1.62
CA ASP A 768 20.31 38.87 2.12
C ASP A 768 20.83 38.03 3.26
N MET A 769 22.13 37.62 3.24
CA MET A 769 22.65 36.69 4.21
C MET A 769 24.18 36.69 4.32
N ASP A 770 24.65 36.23 5.48
CA ASP A 770 26.02 35.79 5.70
C ASP A 770 26.10 34.26 5.74
N ILE A 771 27.10 33.70 5.06
CA ILE A 771 27.38 32.28 5.03
C ILE A 771 28.78 31.96 5.49
N GLN A 772 28.95 30.78 6.12
CA GLN A 772 30.24 30.19 6.41
C GLN A 772 30.43 28.96 5.52
N VAL A 773 31.51 28.89 4.77
CA VAL A 773 31.78 27.78 3.85
C VAL A 773 33.14 27.18 4.18
N ARG A 774 33.16 25.86 4.36
CA ARG A 774 34.42 25.08 4.40
C ARG A 774 34.86 24.82 2.97
N LEU A 775 36.05 25.26 2.62
CA LEU A 775 36.64 25.00 1.32
C LEU A 775 37.29 23.60 1.25
N ARG A 776 37.68 23.18 0.05
CA ARG A 776 38.32 21.89 -0.20
C ARG A 776 39.63 21.69 0.56
N ASP A 777 40.37 22.77 0.83
CA ASP A 777 41.62 22.76 1.61
C ASP A 777 41.40 22.76 3.16
N GLY A 778 40.12 22.66 3.60
CA GLY A 778 39.71 22.63 4.98
C GLY A 778 39.54 24.01 5.64
N ARG A 779 39.93 25.09 4.97
CA ARG A 779 39.73 26.45 5.52
C ARG A 779 38.26 26.84 5.50
N THR A 780 37.85 27.58 6.52
CA THR A 780 36.51 28.21 6.56
C THR A 780 36.60 29.66 6.14
N VAL A 781 35.70 30.06 5.22
CA VAL A 781 35.59 31.45 4.76
C VAL A 781 34.17 31.96 5.01
N GLY A 782 34.05 33.21 5.42
CA GLY A 782 32.80 33.95 5.51
C GLY A 782 32.56 34.74 4.25
N VAL A 783 31.34 34.67 3.71
CA VAL A 783 30.92 35.40 2.52
C VAL A 783 29.56 36.06 2.77
N HIS A 784 29.44 37.34 2.40
CA HIS A 784 28.15 38.03 2.37
C HIS A 784 27.53 37.91 0.98
N LEU A 785 26.27 37.46 0.90
CA LEU A 785 25.50 37.37 -0.35
C LEU A 785 24.23 38.23 -0.27
N PRO A 786 24.06 39.23 -1.15
CA PRO A 786 22.82 39.98 -1.25
C PRO A 786 21.71 39.08 -1.81
N ALA A 787 20.45 39.43 -1.57
CA ALA A 787 19.32 38.74 -2.14
C ALA A 787 19.42 38.64 -3.68
N GLY A 788 19.26 37.42 -4.22
CA GLY A 788 19.46 37.08 -5.62
C GLY A 788 20.94 37.01 -6.05
N GLY A 789 21.88 37.26 -5.14
CA GLY A 789 23.33 37.17 -5.40
C GLY A 789 23.80 35.73 -5.60
N GLU A 790 24.87 35.56 -6.35
CA GLU A 790 25.50 34.28 -6.64
C GLU A 790 27.02 34.36 -6.39
N THR A 791 27.61 33.27 -5.94
CA THR A 791 29.08 33.15 -5.77
C THR A 791 29.51 31.72 -6.12
N VAL A 792 30.78 31.61 -6.53
CA VAL A 792 31.49 30.32 -6.73
C VAL A 792 32.71 30.30 -5.83
N LEU A 793 32.87 29.25 -5.02
CA LEU A 793 33.89 29.11 -3.99
C LEU A 793 34.64 27.79 -4.11
#